data_0473021f99e0fdf8e780593739611ea9
#
_entry.id   0473021f99e0fdf8e780593739611ea9
#
_cell.length_a   1.000
_cell.length_b   1.000
_cell.length_c   1.000
_cell.angle_alpha   90.00
_cell.angle_beta   90.00
_cell.angle_gamma   90.00
#
_symmetry.space_group_name_H-M   'P 1'
#
loop_
_entity.id
_entity.type
_entity.pdbx_description
1 polymer ?
#
loop_
_entity_poly.entity_id
_entity_poly.type
_entity_poly.pdbx_seq_one_letter_code
_entity_poly.pdbx_strand_id
1 'polypeptide(L)'
;MRITKTILATSIAAIGAPAFAQSADDAAGSEKITITARRQNERLVDVPASVTVITSQTLQRTGVDKVAGIVQYTPGVSIVTGSAEAGDTQVNIRGMNGARDAESSVAIVIDGILKTNTAQLNQNQGVLRQVEVLKGPQGAIYGRNAAAGAVVMSTLLPGSTLTGGATASFANHRTFQQTGYVSTPLGENAGLVVSANHSSTDGFYRNTFLNENAVDDQKITGVDGRLVYRLGADTTLDFKAHYEKLSGASIAFNASFHLPNFAPFNAAFYEDVNQHPYHFYSNIRPTNNQDTADASVKIDHDFGSTRLTGWLLYSDVKQSLTADGTSADFARYISPALGAPSNPTNLAVQNACFASTAALTGYAVNAPGFIGATPVPFLFAPTTGSTFGPYSPTTCDGTQYQMRNQRDYSGELRLASSGDGPLSWQVGSYYLHIDRSTAVSLGADLGQGVIQQAYNAPGSSNPTSQLYADAFKTDVYALFGSTEYSIDKFYKVGAALRYDREARSVSSRVPNVADPITGAKLNPGLPASGSIPDQSASYKQFQPKFTFSFRPDSSTNVYANWGVGFKPGGFNNQGSAAVVNANFNDGVTPGTINANVLITDNYRKETSSAFEAGVKGSLLGGALTYDLAAYQTRITDMQFFEFFVGGFGLLRVVSNIDKVDVKGLELNLFARPAAGLTLYSGVNLTDSQIKKNSSRPYTVGNESPYTAKYTLNLGAQYEAALAQKMSGFVRADYRHTGPTWFHTVQNQERPTLFTGLIPISAVNFLPASTGTARYDVARRKAFGLLDLRAGIQGDKWNVSVFGKNVLDKSYPNEVIPAIEFGGSFISPGAGRVVGVEAGIKF
;
A
#
# COMPACT_ATOMS: atom_id res chain seq x y z
N MET A 1 17.57 18.30 22.66
CA MET A 1 18.64 17.72 21.85
C MET A 1 19.74 17.15 22.75
N ARG A 2 19.43 16.07 23.44
CA ARG A 2 20.39 15.23 24.19
C ARG A 2 19.88 13.78 24.13
N ILE A 3 20.19 13.12 23.07
CA ILE A 3 20.05 11.67 22.91
C ILE A 3 21.23 11.27 22.05
N THR A 4 21.94 10.24 22.48
CA THR A 4 22.88 9.55 21.62
C THR A 4 24.35 9.69 21.89
N LYS A 5 24.78 9.04 22.94
CA LYS A 5 26.14 8.48 22.96
C LYS A 5 26.23 7.02 23.41
N THR A 6 25.09 6.34 23.62
CA THR A 6 25.07 5.01 24.28
C THR A 6 24.74 3.83 23.35
N ILE A 7 24.37 4.01 22.12
CA ILE A 7 23.91 2.90 21.23
C ILE A 7 25.02 2.41 20.27
N LEU A 8 26.09 3.17 20.06
CA LEU A 8 27.15 2.77 19.11
C LEU A 8 28.28 1.95 19.72
N ALA A 9 28.34 1.83 21.05
CA ALA A 9 29.47 1.17 21.74
C ALA A 9 29.26 -0.29 22.13
N THR A 10 28.05 -0.85 21.98
CA THR A 10 27.73 -2.20 22.47
C THR A 10 27.79 -3.30 21.38
N SER A 11 28.09 -2.97 20.15
CA SER A 11 28.06 -3.93 19.03
C SER A 11 29.45 -4.46 18.61
N ILE A 12 30.54 -4.07 19.26
CA ILE A 12 31.91 -4.42 18.78
C ILE A 12 32.71 -5.32 19.77
N ALA A 13 32.18 -5.67 20.93
CA ALA A 13 32.94 -6.36 21.97
C ALA A 13 32.50 -7.82 22.16
N ALA A 14 32.51 -8.66 21.13
CA ALA A 14 32.47 -10.12 21.30
C ALA A 14 32.94 -10.88 20.03
N ILE A 15 34.19 -10.75 19.61
CA ILE A 15 34.82 -11.74 18.71
C ILE A 15 36.27 -11.89 19.12
N GLY A 16 36.49 -12.84 20.01
CA GLY A 16 37.79 -13.45 20.30
C GLY A 16 37.63 -14.95 20.30
N ALA A 17 37.79 -15.61 19.14
CA ALA A 17 38.01 -17.06 19.06
C ALA A 17 39.02 -17.38 17.94
N PRO A 18 39.84 -18.40 18.06
CA PRO A 18 41.03 -18.59 17.24
C PRO A 18 40.75 -19.02 15.81
N ALA A 19 41.54 -18.44 14.90
CA ALA A 19 41.49 -18.76 13.47
C ALA A 19 41.97 -20.20 13.22
N PHE A 20 41.11 -21.05 12.66
CA PHE A 20 41.51 -22.19 11.88
C PHE A 20 41.55 -21.82 10.40
N ALA A 21 42.76 -21.85 9.83
CA ALA A 21 42.95 -21.64 8.41
C ALA A 21 42.32 -22.81 7.64
N GLN A 22 41.29 -22.52 6.83
CA GLN A 22 40.77 -23.44 5.84
C GLN A 22 41.04 -22.90 4.45
N SER A 23 41.37 -23.79 3.53
CA SER A 23 41.90 -23.52 2.20
C SER A 23 41.10 -22.57 1.32
N ALA A 24 41.82 -21.85 0.49
CA ALA A 24 41.35 -20.74 -0.38
C ALA A 24 40.43 -21.15 -1.54
N ASP A 25 39.96 -22.38 -1.65
CA ASP A 25 39.15 -22.85 -2.77
C ASP A 25 37.63 -22.69 -2.57
N ASP A 26 37.13 -22.38 -1.38
CA ASP A 26 35.72 -22.13 -1.11
C ASP A 26 35.31 -20.66 -1.26
N ALA A 27 36.21 -19.78 -1.66
CA ALA A 27 35.97 -18.36 -1.89
C ALA A 27 35.24 -18.04 -3.24
N ALA A 28 34.97 -19.05 -4.07
CA ALA A 28 34.35 -18.89 -5.39
C ALA A 28 32.80 -18.75 -5.37
N GLY A 29 32.18 -18.76 -4.20
CA GLY A 29 30.71 -18.72 -4.05
C GLY A 29 30.07 -17.37 -3.75
N SER A 30 30.73 -16.22 -3.92
CA SER A 30 30.05 -14.94 -3.92
C SER A 30 29.33 -14.78 -5.27
N GLU A 31 28.07 -15.17 -5.34
CA GLU A 31 27.19 -14.87 -6.44
C GLU A 31 27.31 -13.36 -6.73
N LYS A 32 27.86 -13.00 -7.90
CA LYS A 32 27.96 -11.60 -8.33
C LYS A 32 26.53 -11.12 -8.52
N ILE A 33 25.97 -10.43 -7.52
CA ILE A 33 24.61 -9.90 -7.58
C ILE A 33 24.55 -8.92 -8.73
N THR A 34 23.84 -9.31 -9.78
CA THR A 34 23.57 -8.49 -10.96
C THR A 34 22.15 -7.94 -10.83
N ILE A 35 22.00 -6.67 -11.09
CA ILE A 35 20.69 -6.00 -11.08
C ILE A 35 20.27 -5.62 -12.50
N THR A 36 18.94 -5.48 -12.66
CA THR A 36 18.31 -5.09 -13.91
C THR A 36 17.52 -3.78 -13.80
N ALA A 37 17.47 -3.22 -12.61
CA ALA A 37 16.60 -2.10 -12.24
C ALA A 37 16.91 -0.78 -12.98
N ARG A 38 18.06 -0.64 -13.62
CA ARG A 38 18.36 0.51 -14.48
C ARG A 38 18.22 0.19 -15.98
N ARG A 39 17.53 -0.92 -16.30
CA ARG A 39 17.36 -1.44 -17.67
C ARG A 39 18.67 -1.91 -18.32
N GLN A 40 19.69 -2.15 -17.50
CA GLN A 40 21.00 -2.69 -17.86
C GLN A 40 21.37 -3.76 -16.85
N ASN A 41 22.11 -4.78 -17.29
CA ASN A 41 22.69 -5.76 -16.40
C ASN A 41 23.97 -5.18 -15.82
N GLU A 42 23.98 -4.84 -14.55
CA GLU A 42 25.15 -4.27 -13.88
C GLU A 42 25.35 -4.88 -12.48
N ARG A 43 26.58 -4.86 -11.98
CA ARG A 43 26.85 -5.33 -10.61
C ARG A 43 26.26 -4.34 -9.61
N LEU A 44 25.72 -4.83 -8.51
CA LEU A 44 25.12 -4.01 -7.45
C LEU A 44 26.06 -2.89 -6.95
N VAL A 45 27.37 -3.17 -6.85
CA VAL A 45 28.36 -2.18 -6.42
C VAL A 45 28.54 -1.02 -7.41
N ASP A 46 28.30 -1.27 -8.70
CA ASP A 46 28.51 -0.26 -9.76
C ASP A 46 27.35 0.74 -9.89
N VAL A 47 26.22 0.47 -9.24
CA VAL A 47 25.01 1.29 -9.32
C VAL A 47 25.14 2.57 -8.46
N PRO A 48 25.04 3.78 -9.04
CA PRO A 48 25.13 5.04 -8.30
C PRO A 48 23.80 5.42 -7.63
N ALA A 49 23.24 4.51 -6.83
CA ALA A 49 22.02 4.71 -6.04
C ALA A 49 21.91 3.65 -4.93
N SER A 50 21.17 3.94 -3.87
CA SER A 50 20.84 2.93 -2.86
C SER A 50 19.83 1.93 -3.43
N VAL A 51 20.20 0.65 -3.44
CA VAL A 51 19.40 -0.47 -3.96
C VAL A 51 19.42 -1.63 -2.97
N THR A 52 18.26 -2.13 -2.62
CA THR A 52 18.13 -3.40 -1.89
C THR A 52 17.77 -4.52 -2.86
N VAL A 53 18.49 -5.62 -2.82
CA VAL A 53 18.27 -6.80 -3.66
C VAL A 53 17.90 -7.99 -2.79
N ILE A 54 16.80 -8.65 -3.14
CA ILE A 54 16.33 -9.87 -2.50
C ILE A 54 16.41 -10.98 -3.54
N THR A 55 17.34 -11.89 -3.35
CA THR A 55 17.60 -13.00 -4.28
C THR A 55 16.58 -14.12 -4.13
N SER A 56 16.49 -15.02 -5.13
CA SER A 56 15.64 -16.22 -5.06
C SER A 56 15.94 -17.08 -3.83
N GLN A 57 17.21 -17.19 -3.44
CA GLN A 57 17.62 -17.92 -2.24
C GLN A 57 17.04 -17.27 -0.99
N THR A 58 17.12 -15.93 -0.86
CA THR A 58 16.53 -15.21 0.26
C THR A 58 15.01 -15.36 0.27
N LEU A 59 14.33 -15.24 -0.88
CA LEU A 59 12.87 -15.44 -0.99
C LEU A 59 12.46 -16.83 -0.50
N GLN A 60 13.16 -17.89 -0.94
CA GLN A 60 12.91 -19.27 -0.50
C GLN A 60 13.18 -19.49 1.00
N ARG A 61 14.30 -18.93 1.53
CA ARG A 61 14.68 -19.08 2.93
C ARG A 61 13.76 -18.33 3.89
N THR A 62 13.09 -17.29 3.42
CA THR A 62 12.20 -16.43 4.23
C THR A 62 10.74 -16.79 4.06
N GLY A 63 10.38 -17.50 3.00
CA GLY A 63 9.00 -17.77 2.64
C GLY A 63 8.24 -16.48 2.28
N VAL A 64 8.94 -15.50 1.68
CA VAL A 64 8.32 -14.28 1.15
C VAL A 64 7.84 -14.56 -0.28
N ASP A 65 6.54 -14.52 -0.45
CA ASP A 65 5.84 -14.74 -1.71
C ASP A 65 5.14 -13.49 -2.26
N LYS A 66 4.97 -12.47 -1.40
CA LYS A 66 4.29 -11.20 -1.74
C LYS A 66 5.19 -9.99 -1.50
N VAL A 67 4.94 -8.93 -2.25
CA VAL A 67 5.69 -7.67 -2.14
C VAL A 67 5.69 -7.11 -0.71
N ALA A 68 4.60 -7.29 0.03
CA ALA A 68 4.51 -6.86 1.43
C ALA A 68 5.63 -7.44 2.33
N GLY A 69 6.08 -8.66 2.06
CA GLY A 69 7.18 -9.28 2.80
C GLY A 69 8.55 -8.66 2.53
N ILE A 70 8.72 -7.94 1.42
CA ILE A 70 9.98 -7.27 1.04
C ILE A 70 10.39 -6.21 2.05
N VAL A 71 9.42 -5.60 2.72
CA VAL A 71 9.64 -4.55 3.73
C VAL A 71 10.57 -5.01 4.86
N GLN A 72 10.52 -6.26 5.23
CA GLN A 72 11.38 -6.80 6.28
C GLN A 72 12.88 -6.69 5.94
N TYR A 73 13.20 -6.63 4.66
CA TYR A 73 14.59 -6.60 4.16
C TYR A 73 15.00 -5.25 3.60
N THR A 74 14.08 -4.26 3.59
CA THR A 74 14.31 -2.96 2.95
C THR A 74 14.13 -1.82 3.94
N PRO A 75 15.21 -1.32 4.57
CA PRO A 75 15.12 -0.16 5.47
C PRO A 75 14.56 1.06 4.75
N GLY A 76 13.81 1.90 5.47
CA GLY A 76 13.19 3.11 4.91
C GLY A 76 12.01 2.86 3.98
N VAL A 77 11.53 1.61 3.89
CA VAL A 77 10.32 1.23 3.16
C VAL A 77 9.26 0.77 4.14
N SER A 78 8.03 1.20 3.94
CA SER A 78 6.86 0.65 4.62
C SER A 78 5.76 0.37 3.61
N ILE A 79 5.00 -0.69 3.86
CA ILE A 79 3.84 -1.06 3.05
C ILE A 79 2.65 -1.16 3.99
N VAL A 80 1.57 -0.51 3.60
CA VAL A 80 0.25 -0.68 4.22
C VAL A 80 -0.61 -1.42 3.22
N THR A 81 -1.05 -2.60 3.57
CA THR A 81 -1.88 -3.46 2.72
C THR A 81 -3.31 -3.48 3.23
N GLY A 82 -4.24 -3.30 2.32
CA GLY A 82 -5.63 -3.67 2.36
C GLY A 82 -6.39 -3.66 3.68
N SER A 83 -6.40 -2.54 4.43
CA SER A 83 -7.28 -2.44 5.59
C SER A 83 -8.75 -2.26 5.21
N ALA A 84 -9.02 -1.70 4.04
CA ALA A 84 -10.38 -1.53 3.50
C ALA A 84 -10.64 -2.46 2.32
N GLU A 85 -9.79 -2.45 1.32
CA GLU A 85 -9.91 -3.28 0.12
C GLU A 85 -8.56 -3.89 -0.26
N ALA A 86 -8.54 -5.07 -0.87
CA ALA A 86 -7.31 -5.80 -1.19
C ALA A 86 -6.36 -4.99 -2.08
N GLY A 87 -6.90 -4.19 -2.97
CA GLY A 87 -6.10 -3.35 -3.88
C GLY A 87 -5.60 -2.05 -3.29
N ASP A 88 -5.93 -1.76 -2.04
CA ASP A 88 -5.55 -0.52 -1.37
C ASP A 88 -4.17 -0.64 -0.73
N THR A 89 -3.17 -0.91 -1.55
CA THR A 89 -1.79 -1.07 -1.12
C THR A 89 -1.01 0.21 -1.33
N GLN A 90 -0.45 0.74 -0.25
CA GLN A 90 0.41 1.90 -0.26
C GLN A 90 1.85 1.49 0.03
N VAL A 91 2.75 1.84 -0.88
CA VAL A 91 4.20 1.68 -0.69
C VAL A 91 4.79 3.05 -0.39
N ASN A 92 5.47 3.16 0.74
CA ASN A 92 6.13 4.38 1.17
C ASN A 92 7.63 4.15 1.17
N ILE A 93 8.37 5.03 0.51
CA ILE A 93 9.84 5.01 0.48
C ILE A 93 10.35 6.36 0.97
N ARG A 94 11.19 6.36 2.02
CA ARG A 94 11.86 7.56 2.54
C ARG A 94 10.88 8.71 2.86
N GLY A 95 9.70 8.39 3.44
CA GLY A 95 8.70 9.39 3.81
C GLY A 95 7.85 9.95 2.67
N MET A 96 8.00 9.43 1.45
CA MET A 96 7.05 9.67 0.36
C MET A 96 6.02 8.56 0.35
N ASN A 97 4.78 8.91 0.65
CA ASN A 97 3.69 7.94 0.69
C ASN A 97 2.93 7.83 -0.64
N GLY A 98 2.32 6.67 -0.85
CA GLY A 98 1.25 6.51 -1.82
C GLY A 98 -0.06 7.00 -1.21
N ALA A 99 -0.75 7.94 -1.85
CA ALA A 99 -2.10 8.30 -1.42
C ALA A 99 -3.10 7.28 -1.97
N ARG A 100 -4.04 6.82 -1.12
CA ARG A 100 -5.20 6.06 -1.58
C ARG A 100 -5.96 6.87 -2.63
N ASP A 101 -6.60 6.19 -3.56
CA ASP A 101 -7.37 6.81 -4.65
C ASP A 101 -6.55 7.69 -5.61
N ALA A 102 -5.24 7.87 -5.38
CA ALA A 102 -4.30 8.48 -6.30
C ALA A 102 -3.39 7.43 -6.95
N GLU A 103 -2.51 7.88 -7.83
CA GLU A 103 -1.48 7.02 -8.41
C GLU A 103 -0.40 6.65 -7.38
N SER A 104 0.32 5.56 -7.59
CA SER A 104 1.46 5.17 -6.75
C SER A 104 2.59 6.21 -6.80
N SER A 105 3.34 6.36 -5.72
CA SER A 105 4.62 7.09 -5.71
C SER A 105 5.81 6.21 -6.11
N VAL A 106 5.59 4.88 -6.22
CA VAL A 106 6.62 3.89 -6.51
C VAL A 106 6.24 3.14 -7.79
N ALA A 107 7.15 3.11 -8.76
CA ALA A 107 6.97 2.33 -9.98
C ALA A 107 7.03 0.82 -9.68
N ILE A 108 6.11 0.07 -10.23
CA ILE A 108 6.05 -1.40 -10.15
C ILE A 108 6.44 -1.93 -11.52
N VAL A 109 7.52 -2.69 -11.58
CA VAL A 109 8.07 -3.20 -12.85
C VAL A 109 8.24 -4.71 -12.74
N ILE A 110 7.67 -5.44 -13.68
CA ILE A 110 7.77 -6.91 -13.74
C ILE A 110 8.36 -7.29 -15.08
N ASP A 111 9.53 -7.96 -15.07
CA ASP A 111 10.31 -8.34 -16.26
C ASP A 111 10.56 -7.18 -17.24
N GLY A 112 10.72 -5.98 -16.69
CA GLY A 112 10.96 -4.74 -17.46
C GLY A 112 9.71 -4.01 -17.93
N ILE A 113 8.50 -4.52 -17.65
CA ILE A 113 7.21 -3.95 -18.02
C ILE A 113 6.62 -3.18 -16.84
N LEU A 114 6.30 -1.90 -17.03
CA LEU A 114 5.68 -1.06 -16.01
C LEU A 114 4.21 -1.44 -15.80
N LYS A 115 3.84 -1.70 -14.54
CA LYS A 115 2.46 -1.93 -14.10
C LYS A 115 1.86 -0.64 -13.54
N THR A 116 0.61 -0.38 -13.84
CA THR A 116 -0.05 0.89 -13.51
C THR A 116 -1.02 0.79 -12.33
N ASN A 117 -1.49 -0.41 -12.00
CA ASN A 117 -2.45 -0.63 -10.92
C ASN A 117 -1.75 -1.18 -9.67
N THR A 118 -1.85 -0.46 -8.54
CA THR A 118 -1.26 -0.85 -7.25
C THR A 118 -1.87 -2.12 -6.65
N ALA A 119 -3.09 -2.48 -7.04
CA ALA A 119 -3.75 -3.72 -6.65
C ALA A 119 -2.92 -4.96 -6.99
N GLN A 120 -2.08 -4.88 -8.02
CA GLN A 120 -1.19 -5.97 -8.43
C GLN A 120 -0.04 -6.24 -7.44
N LEU A 121 0.22 -5.35 -6.47
CA LEU A 121 1.20 -5.57 -5.40
C LEU A 121 0.78 -6.65 -4.39
N ASN A 122 -0.51 -6.90 -4.26
CA ASN A 122 -1.05 -7.91 -3.33
C ASN A 122 -1.15 -9.30 -3.95
N GLN A 123 -0.72 -9.43 -5.20
CA GLN A 123 -0.82 -10.66 -5.97
C GLN A 123 0.49 -11.41 -6.02
N ASN A 124 0.39 -12.70 -6.27
CA ASN A 124 1.51 -13.51 -6.66
C ASN A 124 1.90 -13.16 -8.11
N GLN A 125 3.17 -13.01 -8.39
CA GLN A 125 3.67 -12.62 -9.73
C GLN A 125 4.40 -13.78 -10.43
N GLY A 126 3.99 -15.01 -10.15
CA GLY A 126 4.66 -16.21 -10.62
C GLY A 126 5.92 -16.55 -9.80
N VAL A 127 6.82 -17.34 -10.35
CA VAL A 127 8.07 -17.74 -9.67
C VAL A 127 9.06 -16.59 -9.70
N LEU A 128 9.20 -15.87 -8.59
CA LEU A 128 10.16 -14.76 -8.48
C LEU A 128 11.61 -15.29 -8.41
N ARG A 129 12.45 -14.74 -9.27
CA ARG A 129 13.90 -14.95 -9.27
C ARG A 129 14.63 -13.91 -8.42
N GLN A 130 14.17 -12.65 -8.49
CA GLN A 130 14.81 -11.52 -7.82
C GLN A 130 13.81 -10.39 -7.63
N VAL A 131 13.95 -9.66 -6.53
CA VAL A 131 13.28 -8.38 -6.32
C VAL A 131 14.30 -7.32 -5.97
N GLU A 132 14.21 -6.18 -6.64
CA GLU A 132 15.10 -5.04 -6.49
C GLU A 132 14.27 -3.82 -6.08
N VAL A 133 14.69 -3.13 -5.03
CA VAL A 133 14.04 -1.90 -4.56
C VAL A 133 15.01 -0.74 -4.72
N LEU A 134 14.71 0.12 -5.70
CA LEU A 134 15.45 1.35 -5.92
C LEU A 134 14.79 2.47 -5.14
N LYS A 135 15.58 3.20 -4.39
CA LYS A 135 15.09 4.32 -3.59
C LYS A 135 15.43 5.65 -4.24
N GLY A 136 14.62 6.67 -3.94
CA GLY A 136 14.72 7.98 -4.58
C GLY A 136 14.12 8.03 -5.99
N PRO A 137 13.96 9.22 -6.60
CA PRO A 137 13.26 9.39 -7.86
C PRO A 137 13.87 8.58 -9.00
N GLN A 138 13.03 7.83 -9.71
CA GLN A 138 13.39 7.04 -10.88
C GLN A 138 12.63 7.47 -12.15
N GLY A 139 12.08 8.69 -12.13
CA GLY A 139 11.22 9.21 -13.19
C GLY A 139 11.89 9.25 -14.56
N ALA A 140 13.19 9.58 -14.66
CA ALA A 140 13.92 9.58 -15.92
C ALA A 140 13.98 8.19 -16.59
N ILE A 141 13.87 7.10 -15.80
CA ILE A 141 13.93 5.71 -16.28
C ILE A 141 12.54 5.14 -16.52
N TYR A 142 11.65 5.29 -15.53
CA TYR A 142 10.34 4.62 -15.52
C TYR A 142 9.17 5.57 -15.77
N GLY A 143 9.39 6.89 -15.68
CA GLY A 143 8.37 7.90 -15.93
C GLY A 143 7.45 8.14 -14.74
N ARG A 144 6.16 8.18 -15.03
CA ARG A 144 5.11 8.39 -14.03
C ARG A 144 5.18 7.37 -12.90
N ASN A 145 4.68 7.76 -11.72
CA ASN A 145 4.58 6.88 -10.56
C ASN A 145 5.95 6.41 -10.01
N ALA A 146 7.05 7.08 -10.36
CA ALA A 146 8.39 6.77 -9.89
C ALA A 146 9.00 7.91 -9.06
N ALA A 147 8.16 8.67 -8.35
CA ALA A 147 8.58 9.84 -7.56
C ALA A 147 9.37 9.45 -6.31
N ALA A 148 9.05 8.32 -5.67
CA ALA A 148 9.72 7.82 -4.46
C ALA A 148 10.76 6.72 -4.75
N GLY A 149 10.58 5.98 -5.86
CA GLY A 149 11.44 4.85 -6.20
C GLY A 149 10.81 3.87 -7.16
N ALA A 150 11.37 2.66 -7.22
CA ALA A 150 10.84 1.56 -8.01
C ALA A 150 11.02 0.22 -7.30
N VAL A 151 10.04 -0.66 -7.44
CA VAL A 151 10.13 -2.09 -7.11
C VAL A 151 10.17 -2.86 -8.43
N VAL A 152 11.28 -3.54 -8.68
CA VAL A 152 11.52 -4.29 -9.91
C VAL A 152 11.59 -5.77 -9.59
N MET A 153 10.72 -6.54 -10.19
CA MET A 153 10.61 -7.98 -10.02
C MET A 153 11.01 -8.69 -11.29
N SER A 154 11.83 -9.71 -11.14
CA SER A 154 12.21 -10.60 -12.24
C SER A 154 11.66 -12.00 -11.96
N THR A 155 10.96 -12.58 -12.94
CA THR A 155 10.40 -13.94 -12.83
C THR A 155 11.31 -14.96 -13.50
N LEU A 156 11.04 -16.25 -13.24
CA LEU A 156 11.80 -17.36 -13.79
C LEU A 156 11.75 -17.39 -15.32
N LEU A 157 12.89 -17.52 -15.96
CA LEU A 157 13.03 -17.81 -17.39
C LEU A 157 13.01 -19.32 -17.62
N PRO A 158 12.49 -19.80 -18.78
CA PRO A 158 12.60 -21.21 -19.13
C PRO A 158 14.04 -21.66 -19.20
N GLY A 159 14.35 -22.79 -18.60
CA GLY A 159 15.66 -23.46 -18.67
C GLY A 159 15.82 -24.32 -19.91
N SER A 160 17.05 -24.82 -20.13
CA SER A 160 17.35 -25.79 -21.21
C SER A 160 17.00 -27.24 -20.83
N THR A 161 16.59 -27.49 -19.62
CA THR A 161 16.18 -28.82 -19.12
C THR A 161 14.83 -28.71 -18.41
N LEU A 162 14.12 -29.84 -18.38
CA LEU A 162 12.88 -29.92 -17.57
C LEU A 162 13.24 -29.78 -16.09
N THR A 163 12.64 -28.78 -15.46
CA THR A 163 12.77 -28.55 -14.02
C THR A 163 11.40 -28.17 -13.48
N GLY A 164 11.21 -28.38 -12.20
CA GLY A 164 9.98 -28.01 -11.53
C GLY A 164 10.12 -28.01 -10.03
N GLY A 165 9.10 -27.52 -9.37
CA GLY A 165 9.03 -27.52 -7.92
C GLY A 165 7.62 -27.29 -7.42
N ALA A 166 7.35 -27.77 -6.23
CA ALA A 166 6.12 -27.48 -5.51
C ALA A 166 6.43 -27.26 -4.04
N THR A 167 5.69 -26.33 -3.42
CA THR A 167 5.74 -26.10 -1.98
C THR A 167 4.33 -26.07 -1.42
N ALA A 168 4.15 -26.62 -0.22
CA ALA A 168 2.91 -26.50 0.54
C ALA A 168 3.23 -26.11 1.98
N SER A 169 2.45 -25.21 2.56
CA SER A 169 2.58 -24.84 3.97
C SER A 169 1.22 -24.87 4.67
N PHE A 170 1.25 -25.22 5.95
CA PHE A 170 0.14 -25.16 6.87
C PHE A 170 0.52 -24.36 8.10
N ALA A 171 -0.35 -23.46 8.53
CA ALA A 171 -0.16 -22.66 9.73
C ALA A 171 -1.47 -22.53 10.53
N ASN A 172 -1.36 -21.95 11.73
CA ASN A 172 -2.53 -21.59 12.52
C ASN A 172 -3.50 -20.69 11.72
N HIS A 173 -4.68 -20.42 12.26
CA HIS A 173 -5.78 -19.72 11.59
C HIS A 173 -6.22 -20.41 10.28
N ARG A 174 -6.11 -21.74 10.22
CA ARG A 174 -6.38 -22.56 9.03
C ARG A 174 -5.71 -22.01 7.76
N THR A 175 -4.52 -21.45 7.94
CA THR A 175 -3.75 -20.90 6.82
C THR A 175 -3.13 -22.05 6.03
N PHE A 176 -3.43 -22.09 4.74
CA PHE A 176 -2.88 -23.04 3.78
C PHE A 176 -2.33 -22.27 2.59
N GLN A 177 -1.13 -22.62 2.14
CA GLN A 177 -0.54 -22.07 0.92
C GLN A 177 0.09 -23.19 0.12
N GLN A 178 -0.07 -23.15 -1.19
CA GLN A 178 0.63 -24.02 -2.12
C GLN A 178 1.04 -23.25 -3.36
N THR A 179 2.21 -23.56 -3.86
CA THR A 179 2.72 -23.05 -5.13
C THR A 179 3.38 -24.18 -5.89
N GLY A 180 3.29 -24.16 -7.20
CA GLY A 180 3.96 -25.13 -8.04
C GLY A 180 4.34 -24.52 -9.38
N TYR A 181 5.41 -25.03 -9.99
CA TYR A 181 5.82 -24.64 -11.32
C TYR A 181 6.48 -25.77 -12.07
N VAL A 182 6.41 -25.67 -13.38
CA VAL A 182 7.17 -26.48 -14.34
C VAL A 182 7.84 -25.55 -15.33
N SER A 183 9.12 -25.76 -15.58
CA SER A 183 9.90 -25.10 -16.63
C SER A 183 10.42 -26.17 -17.58
N THR A 184 10.10 -26.05 -18.87
CA THR A 184 10.46 -27.06 -19.88
C THR A 184 10.94 -26.40 -21.16
N PRO A 185 12.00 -26.94 -21.81
CA PRO A 185 12.28 -26.58 -23.17
C PRO A 185 11.18 -27.14 -24.10
N LEU A 186 10.86 -26.39 -25.16
CA LEU A 186 9.98 -26.79 -26.27
C LEU A 186 10.82 -26.84 -27.54
N GLY A 187 11.71 -27.82 -27.63
CA GLY A 187 12.74 -27.88 -28.68
C GLY A 187 13.93 -26.95 -28.40
N GLU A 188 14.72 -26.65 -29.44
CA GLU A 188 15.97 -25.87 -29.28
C GLU A 188 15.73 -24.35 -29.09
N ASN A 189 14.64 -23.84 -29.67
CA ASN A 189 14.39 -22.40 -29.80
C ASN A 189 13.31 -21.87 -28.85
N ALA A 190 12.59 -22.72 -28.14
CA ALA A 190 11.52 -22.30 -27.29
C ALA A 190 11.60 -22.91 -25.88
N GLY A 191 11.05 -22.22 -24.91
CA GLY A 191 10.87 -22.74 -23.56
C GLY A 191 9.66 -22.15 -22.88
N LEU A 192 9.05 -22.92 -22.01
CA LEU A 192 7.82 -22.60 -21.31
C LEU A 192 8.01 -22.72 -19.79
N VAL A 193 7.50 -21.76 -19.06
CA VAL A 193 7.28 -21.84 -17.62
C VAL A 193 5.77 -21.71 -17.38
N VAL A 194 5.22 -22.62 -16.62
CA VAL A 194 3.85 -22.50 -16.07
C VAL A 194 3.94 -22.60 -14.56
N SER A 195 3.28 -21.71 -13.85
CA SER A 195 3.15 -21.77 -12.39
C SER A 195 1.71 -21.55 -11.96
N ALA A 196 1.38 -22.13 -10.80
CA ALA A 196 0.09 -21.93 -10.16
C ALA A 196 0.28 -21.75 -8.65
N ASN A 197 -0.60 -20.94 -8.06
CA ASN A 197 -0.61 -20.69 -6.62
C ASN A 197 -2.04 -20.79 -6.08
N HIS A 198 -2.14 -21.24 -4.85
CA HIS A 198 -3.35 -21.16 -4.05
C HIS A 198 -3.00 -20.82 -2.62
N SER A 199 -3.73 -19.89 -2.02
CA SER A 199 -3.64 -19.61 -0.59
C SER A 199 -5.01 -19.37 0.00
N SER A 200 -5.20 -19.79 1.26
CA SER A 200 -6.41 -19.52 2.03
C SER A 200 -6.06 -19.30 3.50
N THR A 201 -6.80 -18.44 4.18
CA THR A 201 -6.70 -18.21 5.62
C THR A 201 -8.05 -17.78 6.15
N ASP A 202 -8.37 -18.20 7.38
CA ASP A 202 -9.53 -17.71 8.12
C ASP A 202 -9.31 -16.32 8.74
N GLY A 203 -8.06 -15.79 8.67
CA GLY A 203 -7.67 -14.53 9.30
C GLY A 203 -7.52 -14.65 10.82
N PHE A 204 -7.22 -13.52 11.46
CA PHE A 204 -6.98 -13.44 12.90
C PHE A 204 -8.23 -13.12 13.69
N TYR A 205 -9.25 -12.57 13.04
CA TYR A 205 -10.43 -12.01 13.68
C TYR A 205 -11.71 -12.71 13.23
N ARG A 206 -12.67 -12.70 14.12
CA ARG A 206 -13.99 -13.29 13.91
C ARG A 206 -15.05 -12.21 14.05
N ASN A 207 -16.02 -12.19 13.15
CA ASN A 207 -17.26 -11.44 13.35
C ASN A 207 -18.09 -12.18 14.39
N THR A 208 -18.26 -11.56 15.56
CA THR A 208 -18.93 -12.19 16.70
C THR A 208 -20.45 -12.16 16.60
N PHE A 209 -21.01 -11.22 15.83
CA PHE A 209 -22.45 -11.15 15.57
C PHE A 209 -22.89 -12.24 14.60
N LEU A 210 -22.24 -12.34 13.44
CA LEU A 210 -22.51 -13.39 12.45
C LEU A 210 -21.96 -14.76 12.87
N ASN A 211 -21.08 -14.80 13.86
CA ASN A 211 -20.39 -16.00 14.32
C ASN A 211 -19.56 -16.69 13.21
N GLU A 212 -18.94 -15.88 12.35
CA GLU A 212 -18.16 -16.32 11.19
C GLU A 212 -16.76 -15.69 11.15
N ASN A 213 -15.83 -16.37 10.47
CA ASN A 213 -14.53 -15.79 10.10
C ASN A 213 -14.76 -14.93 8.84
N ALA A 214 -15.17 -13.70 9.04
CA ALA A 214 -15.57 -12.76 7.99
C ALA A 214 -15.09 -11.34 8.33
N VAL A 215 -13.78 -11.20 8.57
CA VAL A 215 -13.12 -9.92 8.88
C VAL A 215 -11.89 -9.72 8.00
N ASP A 216 -10.95 -10.65 8.09
CA ASP A 216 -9.66 -10.64 7.38
C ASP A 216 -9.34 -12.02 6.74
N ASP A 217 -10.37 -12.84 6.56
CA ASP A 217 -10.28 -14.06 5.79
C ASP A 217 -9.97 -13.76 4.32
N GLN A 218 -9.16 -14.61 3.70
CA GLN A 218 -8.75 -14.41 2.32
C GLN A 218 -8.51 -15.74 1.60
N LYS A 219 -8.89 -15.78 0.34
CA LYS A 219 -8.58 -16.85 -0.59
C LYS A 219 -8.05 -16.29 -1.89
N ILE A 220 -6.89 -16.78 -2.35
CA ILE A 220 -6.24 -16.36 -3.58
C ILE A 220 -5.98 -17.61 -4.43
N THR A 221 -6.23 -17.54 -5.72
CA THR A 221 -5.86 -18.58 -6.69
C THR A 221 -5.38 -17.92 -7.97
N GLY A 222 -4.18 -18.28 -8.41
CA GLY A 222 -3.55 -17.68 -9.58
C GLY A 222 -2.86 -18.73 -10.48
N VAL A 223 -2.68 -18.34 -11.73
CA VAL A 223 -1.91 -19.06 -12.72
C VAL A 223 -1.10 -18.10 -13.58
N ASP A 224 0.13 -18.47 -13.87
CA ASP A 224 1.06 -17.72 -14.72
C ASP A 224 1.60 -18.62 -15.83
N GLY A 225 1.76 -18.06 -17.03
CA GLY A 225 2.44 -18.69 -18.16
C GLY A 225 3.48 -17.75 -18.75
N ARG A 226 4.67 -18.27 -19.08
CA ARG A 226 5.72 -17.54 -19.79
C ARG A 226 6.31 -18.40 -20.87
N LEU A 227 6.18 -17.97 -22.13
CA LEU A 227 6.75 -18.62 -23.30
C LEU A 227 7.84 -17.71 -23.86
N VAL A 228 9.07 -18.22 -23.92
CA VAL A 228 10.19 -17.54 -24.57
C VAL A 228 10.53 -18.28 -25.87
N TYR A 229 10.60 -17.56 -26.96
CA TYR A 229 10.91 -18.07 -28.28
C TYR A 229 12.06 -17.29 -28.91
N ARG A 230 13.09 -18.01 -29.40
CA ARG A 230 14.24 -17.43 -30.09
C ARG A 230 14.00 -17.56 -31.60
N LEU A 231 13.85 -16.42 -32.26
CA LEU A 231 13.73 -16.35 -33.72
C LEU A 231 15.11 -16.05 -34.32
N GLY A 232 15.84 -17.11 -34.64
CA GLY A 232 17.26 -17.01 -35.03
C GLY A 232 18.17 -16.71 -33.83
N ALA A 233 19.38 -16.19 -34.13
CA ALA A 233 20.40 -15.90 -33.11
C ALA A 233 20.13 -14.58 -32.37
N ASP A 234 19.49 -13.62 -33.01
CA ASP A 234 19.50 -12.21 -32.60
C ASP A 234 18.15 -11.73 -32.06
N THR A 235 17.07 -12.51 -32.21
CA THR A 235 15.72 -12.09 -31.78
C THR A 235 15.15 -13.03 -30.75
N THR A 236 14.66 -12.44 -29.66
CA THR A 236 13.93 -13.15 -28.61
C THR A 236 12.52 -12.55 -28.46
N LEU A 237 11.53 -13.41 -28.47
CA LEU A 237 10.13 -13.08 -28.12
C LEU A 237 9.81 -13.67 -26.75
N ASP A 238 9.16 -12.90 -25.89
CA ASP A 238 8.79 -13.29 -24.53
C ASP A 238 7.30 -12.96 -24.32
N PHE A 239 6.47 -13.98 -24.23
CA PHE A 239 5.03 -13.88 -24.01
C PHE A 239 4.72 -14.25 -22.57
N LYS A 240 3.93 -13.42 -21.90
CA LYS A 240 3.44 -13.70 -20.55
C LYS A 240 1.94 -13.55 -20.48
N ALA A 241 1.32 -14.42 -19.70
CA ALA A 241 -0.08 -14.33 -19.29
C ALA A 241 -0.17 -14.61 -17.79
N HIS A 242 -1.01 -13.83 -17.11
CA HIS A 242 -1.28 -13.96 -15.69
C HIS A 242 -2.78 -13.83 -15.45
N TYR A 243 -3.31 -14.69 -14.60
CA TYR A 243 -4.67 -14.58 -14.08
C TYR A 243 -4.65 -14.89 -12.58
N GLU A 244 -5.25 -14.02 -11.79
CA GLU A 244 -5.42 -14.26 -10.36
C GLU A 244 -6.77 -13.78 -9.87
N LYS A 245 -7.41 -14.58 -9.02
CA LYS A 245 -8.63 -14.27 -8.33
C LYS A 245 -8.38 -14.24 -6.83
N LEU A 246 -8.80 -13.14 -6.19
CA LEU A 246 -8.84 -12.95 -4.75
C LEU A 246 -10.29 -12.80 -4.29
N SER A 247 -10.63 -13.44 -3.19
CA SER A 247 -11.91 -13.28 -2.50
C SER A 247 -11.68 -13.33 -0.98
N GLY A 248 -12.50 -12.62 -0.21
CA GLY A 248 -12.43 -12.59 1.26
C GLY A 248 -13.38 -11.56 1.84
N ALA A 249 -13.15 -11.18 3.08
CA ALA A 249 -13.85 -10.08 3.72
C ALA A 249 -13.11 -8.75 3.47
N SER A 250 -13.75 -7.65 3.81
CA SER A 250 -13.25 -6.28 3.65
C SER A 250 -13.50 -5.46 4.91
N ILE A 251 -12.83 -4.29 4.96
CA ILE A 251 -12.95 -3.30 6.02
C ILE A 251 -12.61 -3.89 7.39
N ALA A 252 -11.35 -4.32 7.53
CA ALA A 252 -10.81 -4.84 8.78
C ALA A 252 -10.30 -3.70 9.68
N PHE A 253 -11.16 -2.73 10.03
CA PHE A 253 -10.82 -1.67 10.97
C PHE A 253 -11.97 -1.34 11.93
N ASN A 254 -11.61 -0.82 13.11
CA ASN A 254 -12.53 -0.28 14.10
C ASN A 254 -12.41 1.24 14.19
N ALA A 255 -13.45 1.91 14.67
CA ALA A 255 -13.39 3.31 15.04
C ALA A 255 -12.82 3.48 16.44
N SER A 256 -12.05 4.54 16.65
CA SER A 256 -11.55 5.00 17.94
C SER A 256 -11.76 6.51 18.03
N PHE A 257 -12.31 6.97 19.15
CA PHE A 257 -12.54 8.40 19.39
C PHE A 257 -11.38 9.08 20.08
N HIS A 258 -11.27 10.39 19.84
CA HIS A 258 -10.23 11.24 20.39
C HIS A 258 -10.82 12.48 21.09
N LEU A 259 -11.95 12.28 21.80
CA LEU A 259 -12.78 13.31 22.42
C LEU A 259 -12.59 13.31 23.96
N PRO A 260 -11.58 14.01 24.50
CA PRO A 260 -11.23 13.96 25.92
C PRO A 260 -12.35 14.42 26.84
N ASN A 261 -13.20 15.36 26.38
CA ASN A 261 -14.30 15.87 27.19
C ASN A 261 -15.49 14.90 27.34
N PHE A 262 -15.55 13.84 26.51
CA PHE A 262 -16.50 12.74 26.67
C PHE A 262 -15.94 11.56 27.48
N ALA A 263 -14.64 11.50 27.70
CA ALA A 263 -13.99 10.42 28.44
C ALA A 263 -14.51 10.24 29.89
N PRO A 264 -14.92 11.28 30.64
CA PRO A 264 -15.53 11.11 31.94
C PRO A 264 -16.85 10.32 31.94
N PHE A 265 -17.58 10.31 30.82
CA PHE A 265 -18.81 9.55 30.62
C PHE A 265 -18.56 8.14 30.15
N ASN A 266 -17.57 7.97 29.26
CA ASN A 266 -17.10 6.68 28.77
C ASN A 266 -15.64 6.83 28.29
N ALA A 267 -14.73 6.12 28.94
CA ALA A 267 -13.29 6.17 28.66
C ALA A 267 -12.93 5.84 27.19
N ALA A 268 -13.78 5.07 26.48
CA ALA A 268 -13.58 4.74 25.07
C ALA A 268 -13.61 5.97 24.14
N PHE A 269 -14.13 7.12 24.60
CA PHE A 269 -14.08 8.37 23.81
C PHE A 269 -12.70 9.01 23.71
N TYR A 270 -11.74 8.57 24.50
CA TYR A 270 -10.38 9.08 24.45
C TYR A 270 -9.38 7.97 24.78
N GLU A 271 -9.17 7.11 23.82
CA GLU A 271 -8.29 5.95 23.96
C GLU A 271 -6.99 6.08 23.18
N ASP A 272 -5.93 5.47 23.72
CA ASP A 272 -4.67 5.28 22.99
C ASP A 272 -4.86 4.19 21.92
N VAL A 273 -4.71 4.54 20.64
CA VAL A 273 -4.85 3.61 19.51
C VAL A 273 -3.97 2.36 19.63
N ASN A 274 -2.89 2.42 20.40
CA ASN A 274 -1.99 1.27 20.63
C ASN A 274 -2.53 0.26 21.64
N GLN A 275 -3.64 0.58 22.31
CA GLN A 275 -4.30 -0.26 23.33
C GLN A 275 -5.73 -0.61 22.92
N HIS A 276 -6.13 -0.26 21.68
CA HIS A 276 -7.47 -0.49 21.18
C HIS A 276 -7.82 -1.99 21.19
N PRO A 277 -8.93 -2.38 21.82
CA PRO A 277 -9.44 -3.75 21.76
C PRO A 277 -10.21 -3.94 20.45
N TYR A 278 -9.70 -4.78 19.55
CA TYR A 278 -10.36 -5.02 18.26
C TYR A 278 -11.55 -5.96 18.42
N HIS A 279 -12.74 -5.46 18.05
CA HIS A 279 -13.99 -6.21 18.03
C HIS A 279 -14.69 -6.00 16.68
N PHE A 280 -15.14 -7.10 16.09
CA PHE A 280 -15.82 -7.07 14.79
C PHE A 280 -17.17 -7.78 14.91
N TYR A 281 -18.26 -7.05 14.60
CA TYR A 281 -19.64 -7.53 14.77
C TYR A 281 -20.61 -6.87 13.79
N SER A 282 -20.25 -6.80 12.51
CA SER A 282 -21.14 -6.35 11.43
C SER A 282 -22.35 -7.28 11.30
N ASN A 283 -23.54 -6.73 11.03
CA ASN A 283 -24.75 -7.51 10.70
C ASN A 283 -24.75 -7.96 9.22
N ILE A 284 -23.93 -7.36 8.38
CA ILE A 284 -23.76 -7.69 6.98
C ILE A 284 -22.43 -8.45 6.80
N ARG A 285 -22.46 -9.61 6.12
CA ARG A 285 -21.22 -10.30 5.74
C ARG A 285 -20.43 -9.44 4.75
N PRO A 286 -19.25 -8.96 5.11
CA PRO A 286 -18.43 -8.19 4.20
C PRO A 286 -17.85 -9.07 3.09
N THR A 287 -17.63 -8.49 1.91
CA THR A 287 -16.95 -9.15 0.79
C THR A 287 -15.87 -8.27 0.21
N ASN A 288 -14.82 -8.88 -0.30
CA ASN A 288 -13.74 -8.20 -1.01
C ASN A 288 -13.26 -9.11 -2.14
N ASN A 289 -13.50 -8.72 -3.37
CA ASN A 289 -13.18 -9.50 -4.56
C ASN A 289 -12.26 -8.72 -5.48
N GLN A 290 -11.27 -9.42 -6.04
CA GLN A 290 -10.41 -8.89 -7.09
C GLN A 290 -10.15 -9.97 -8.13
N ASP A 291 -10.41 -9.64 -9.39
CA ASP A 291 -10.02 -10.43 -10.55
C ASP A 291 -8.99 -9.65 -11.35
N THR A 292 -7.88 -10.27 -11.69
CA THR A 292 -6.81 -9.66 -12.50
C THR A 292 -6.46 -10.56 -13.67
N ALA A 293 -6.38 -9.97 -14.85
CA ALA A 293 -5.91 -10.63 -16.05
C ALA A 293 -4.90 -9.73 -16.77
N ASP A 294 -3.70 -10.25 -17.00
CA ASP A 294 -2.63 -9.56 -17.74
C ASP A 294 -2.16 -10.42 -18.91
N ALA A 295 -1.83 -9.77 -20.02
CA ALA A 295 -1.13 -10.40 -21.13
C ALA A 295 -0.09 -9.44 -21.68
N SER A 296 1.12 -9.92 -21.96
CA SER A 296 2.17 -9.11 -22.54
C SER A 296 3.00 -9.87 -23.57
N VAL A 297 3.54 -9.13 -24.51
CA VAL A 297 4.55 -9.59 -25.45
C VAL A 297 5.72 -8.63 -25.44
N LYS A 298 6.92 -9.18 -25.38
CA LYS A 298 8.17 -8.40 -25.45
C LYS A 298 9.04 -8.98 -26.56
N ILE A 299 9.70 -8.11 -27.31
CA ILE A 299 10.71 -8.41 -28.31
C ILE A 299 12.02 -7.79 -27.92
N ASP A 300 13.09 -8.55 -27.95
CA ASP A 300 14.47 -8.08 -27.90
C ASP A 300 15.18 -8.51 -29.18
N HIS A 301 15.78 -7.54 -29.94
CA HIS A 301 16.54 -7.81 -31.15
C HIS A 301 17.90 -7.13 -31.07
N ASP A 302 18.97 -7.90 -31.33
CA ASP A 302 20.34 -7.44 -31.32
C ASP A 302 20.84 -7.18 -32.74
N PHE A 303 21.16 -5.92 -33.02
CA PHE A 303 21.77 -5.49 -34.31
C PHE A 303 23.30 -5.52 -34.27
N GLY A 304 23.91 -6.11 -33.24
CA GLY A 304 25.36 -6.12 -32.98
C GLY A 304 25.81 -4.90 -32.17
N SER A 305 25.76 -3.72 -32.72
CA SER A 305 26.16 -2.47 -32.01
C SER A 305 25.03 -1.81 -31.22
N THR A 306 23.79 -2.19 -31.50
CA THR A 306 22.59 -1.66 -30.83
C THR A 306 21.57 -2.78 -30.56
N ARG A 307 20.76 -2.61 -29.53
CA ARG A 307 19.67 -3.53 -29.17
C ARG A 307 18.35 -2.78 -29.18
N LEU A 308 17.37 -3.33 -29.88
CA LEU A 308 15.99 -2.90 -29.85
C LEU A 308 15.23 -3.73 -28.79
N THR A 309 14.55 -3.08 -27.89
CA THR A 309 13.58 -3.71 -26.98
C THR A 309 12.22 -3.05 -27.19
N GLY A 310 11.21 -3.85 -27.46
CA GLY A 310 9.82 -3.40 -27.53
C GLY A 310 8.91 -4.29 -26.69
N TRP A 311 7.84 -3.73 -26.13
CA TRP A 311 6.82 -4.54 -25.44
C TRP A 311 5.44 -3.89 -25.53
N LEU A 312 4.42 -4.74 -25.44
CA LEU A 312 3.02 -4.37 -25.29
C LEU A 312 2.43 -5.10 -24.08
N LEU A 313 1.54 -4.44 -23.34
CA LEU A 313 0.80 -4.97 -22.20
C LEU A 313 -0.67 -4.66 -22.35
N TYR A 314 -1.50 -5.65 -22.08
CA TYR A 314 -2.91 -5.54 -21.73
C TYR A 314 -3.09 -5.94 -20.26
N SER A 315 -3.84 -5.17 -19.49
CA SER A 315 -4.18 -5.46 -18.08
C SER A 315 -5.63 -5.12 -17.81
N ASP A 316 -6.37 -6.01 -17.13
CA ASP A 316 -7.75 -5.81 -16.68
C ASP A 316 -7.83 -6.22 -15.20
N VAL A 317 -8.10 -5.25 -14.33
CA VAL A 317 -8.26 -5.44 -12.88
C VAL A 317 -9.65 -5.01 -12.48
N LYS A 318 -10.42 -5.92 -11.91
CA LYS A 318 -11.76 -5.68 -11.39
C LYS A 318 -11.78 -5.89 -9.89
N GLN A 319 -12.31 -4.90 -9.18
CA GLN A 319 -12.39 -4.93 -7.72
C GLN A 319 -13.78 -4.53 -7.28
N SER A 320 -14.29 -5.22 -6.27
CA SER A 320 -15.53 -4.86 -5.59
C SER A 320 -15.48 -5.25 -4.12
N LEU A 321 -16.14 -4.46 -3.30
CA LEU A 321 -16.37 -4.80 -1.90
C LEU A 321 -17.80 -4.45 -1.48
N THR A 322 -18.31 -5.20 -0.52
CA THR A 322 -19.52 -4.88 0.23
C THR A 322 -19.18 -4.90 1.71
N ALA A 323 -19.81 -4.03 2.47
CA ALA A 323 -19.66 -3.97 3.91
C ALA A 323 -20.92 -3.37 4.55
N ASP A 324 -20.96 -3.38 5.88
CA ASP A 324 -21.81 -2.48 6.62
C ASP A 324 -21.56 -1.06 6.15
N GLY A 325 -22.60 -0.28 6.11
CA GLY A 325 -22.49 1.15 5.93
C GLY A 325 -21.73 1.74 7.11
N THR A 326 -21.36 2.96 6.95
CA THR A 326 -20.85 3.70 8.08
C THR A 326 -22.02 4.26 8.87
N SER A 327 -21.72 4.71 10.08
CA SER A 327 -22.56 5.52 10.95
C SER A 327 -23.42 6.63 10.27
N ALA A 328 -23.27 6.77 9.00
CA ALA A 328 -23.97 7.75 8.20
C ALA A 328 -25.48 7.57 8.16
N ASP A 329 -25.94 6.36 7.97
CA ASP A 329 -27.39 6.11 7.90
C ASP A 329 -28.05 6.24 9.29
N PHE A 330 -27.31 5.93 10.32
CA PHE A 330 -27.75 6.09 11.68
C PHE A 330 -28.20 7.52 12.01
N ALA A 331 -27.39 8.54 11.69
CA ALA A 331 -27.72 9.94 11.97
C ALA A 331 -28.99 10.41 11.26
N ARG A 332 -29.30 9.90 10.08
CA ARG A 332 -30.46 10.31 9.30
C ARG A 332 -31.77 9.74 9.84
N TYR A 333 -31.78 8.59 10.50
CA TYR A 333 -33.01 8.00 11.05
C TYR A 333 -33.34 8.50 12.44
N ILE A 334 -32.38 8.94 13.20
CA ILE A 334 -32.56 9.42 14.57
C ILE A 334 -32.54 10.94 14.69
N SER A 335 -32.31 11.68 13.62
CA SER A 335 -32.30 13.14 13.62
C SER A 335 -33.69 13.70 13.87
N PRO A 336 -33.88 14.59 14.86
CA PRO A 336 -35.16 15.24 15.11
C PRO A 336 -35.68 16.05 13.94
N ALA A 337 -34.79 16.49 13.05
CA ALA A 337 -35.14 17.28 11.85
C ALA A 337 -35.90 16.48 10.79
N LEU A 338 -35.83 15.15 10.82
CA LEU A 338 -36.46 14.31 9.78
C LEU A 338 -37.97 14.09 10.00
N GLY A 339 -38.50 14.35 11.21
CA GLY A 339 -39.92 14.10 11.53
C GLY A 339 -40.32 12.63 11.39
N ALA A 340 -41.62 12.37 11.49
CA ALA A 340 -42.17 11.05 11.16
C ALA A 340 -42.24 10.90 9.63
N PRO A 341 -41.63 9.85 9.04
CA PRO A 341 -41.65 9.66 7.61
C PRO A 341 -43.08 9.43 7.12
N SER A 342 -43.49 10.19 6.11
CA SER A 342 -44.79 10.02 5.49
C SER A 342 -44.81 8.94 4.39
N ASN A 343 -43.64 8.51 3.95
CA ASN A 343 -43.45 7.54 2.88
C ASN A 343 -43.29 6.13 3.47
N PRO A 344 -43.99 5.09 2.96
CA PRO A 344 -43.90 3.73 3.49
C PRO A 344 -42.49 3.14 3.52
N THR A 345 -41.65 3.46 2.53
CA THR A 345 -40.25 3.00 2.46
C THR A 345 -39.44 3.62 3.60
N ASN A 346 -39.58 4.91 3.84
CA ASN A 346 -38.91 5.63 4.92
C ASN A 346 -39.30 5.07 6.29
N LEU A 347 -40.60 4.80 6.45
CA LEU A 347 -41.14 4.21 7.69
C LEU A 347 -40.60 2.80 7.92
N ALA A 348 -40.50 1.98 6.87
CA ALA A 348 -39.94 0.62 6.96
C ALA A 348 -38.46 0.65 7.40
N VAL A 349 -37.65 1.54 6.78
CA VAL A 349 -36.24 1.72 7.14
C VAL A 349 -36.08 2.23 8.57
N GLN A 350 -36.89 3.20 8.98
CA GLN A 350 -36.86 3.73 10.36
C GLN A 350 -37.26 2.66 11.37
N ASN A 351 -38.32 1.89 11.09
CA ASN A 351 -38.76 0.82 11.98
C ASN A 351 -37.72 -0.31 12.10
N ALA A 352 -37.06 -0.69 11.01
CA ALA A 352 -35.99 -1.66 11.03
C ALA A 352 -34.80 -1.17 11.88
N CYS A 353 -34.41 0.09 11.71
CA CYS A 353 -33.36 0.73 12.51
C CYS A 353 -33.72 0.73 14.00
N PHE A 354 -34.94 1.16 14.36
CA PHE A 354 -35.37 1.21 15.76
C PHE A 354 -35.46 -0.19 16.39
N ALA A 355 -35.98 -1.17 15.65
CA ALA A 355 -36.08 -2.55 16.13
C ALA A 355 -34.69 -3.17 16.36
N SER A 356 -33.76 -3.01 15.42
CA SER A 356 -32.41 -3.53 15.55
C SER A 356 -31.62 -2.83 16.67
N THR A 357 -31.81 -1.52 16.85
CA THR A 357 -31.24 -0.75 17.95
C THR A 357 -31.79 -1.20 19.30
N ALA A 358 -33.10 -1.40 19.42
CA ALA A 358 -33.74 -1.88 20.64
C ALA A 358 -33.24 -3.29 21.00
N ALA A 359 -33.06 -4.16 20.00
CA ALA A 359 -32.53 -5.51 20.21
C ALA A 359 -31.07 -5.46 20.70
N LEU A 360 -30.24 -4.55 20.18
CA LEU A 360 -28.84 -4.41 20.60
C LEU A 360 -28.69 -3.82 21.99
N THR A 361 -29.44 -2.74 22.30
CA THR A 361 -29.25 -1.94 23.51
C THR A 361 -30.11 -2.41 24.68
N GLY A 362 -31.16 -3.15 24.40
CA GLY A 362 -32.19 -3.52 25.38
C GLY A 362 -33.16 -2.37 25.72
N TYR A 363 -33.09 -1.22 25.02
CA TYR A 363 -33.96 -0.08 25.23
C TYR A 363 -34.85 0.17 24.02
N ALA A 364 -36.14 0.43 24.27
CA ALA A 364 -37.05 0.81 23.19
C ALA A 364 -36.65 2.17 22.61
N VAL A 365 -36.64 2.27 21.27
CA VAL A 365 -36.47 3.53 20.58
C VAL A 365 -37.85 4.11 20.28
N ASN A 366 -38.23 5.16 21.02
CA ASN A 366 -39.60 5.72 20.98
C ASN A 366 -39.71 6.97 20.08
N ALA A 367 -38.59 7.64 19.79
CA ALA A 367 -38.59 8.85 18.98
C ALA A 367 -37.23 9.02 18.27
N PRO A 368 -37.21 9.67 17.10
CA PRO A 368 -35.96 10.06 16.46
C PRO A 368 -35.07 10.88 17.39
N GLY A 369 -33.81 10.53 17.52
CA GLY A 369 -32.84 11.23 18.37
C GLY A 369 -32.72 10.75 19.81
N PHE A 370 -33.47 9.73 20.21
CA PHE A 370 -33.40 9.20 21.57
C PHE A 370 -33.44 7.67 21.60
N ILE A 371 -32.61 7.08 22.48
CA ILE A 371 -32.77 5.70 22.94
C ILE A 371 -33.16 5.75 24.42
N GLY A 372 -34.40 5.42 24.73
CA GLY A 372 -34.94 5.68 26.07
C GLY A 372 -34.92 7.17 26.39
N ALA A 373 -34.28 7.55 27.49
CA ALA A 373 -34.09 8.95 27.90
C ALA A 373 -32.75 9.55 27.39
N THR A 374 -31.95 8.79 26.69
CA THR A 374 -30.61 9.20 26.27
C THR A 374 -30.65 9.82 24.86
N PRO A 375 -30.22 11.09 24.69
CA PRO A 375 -30.09 11.67 23.36
C PRO A 375 -29.10 10.86 22.53
N VAL A 376 -29.49 10.48 21.33
CA VAL A 376 -28.60 9.74 20.44
C VAL A 376 -28.32 10.59 19.22
N PRO A 377 -27.09 11.04 19.05
CA PRO A 377 -26.46 10.81 17.75
C PRO A 377 -25.69 9.49 17.69
N PHE A 378 -25.62 8.71 18.78
CA PHE A 378 -24.71 7.58 18.87
C PHE A 378 -25.38 6.34 19.41
N LEU A 379 -25.26 5.24 18.71
CA LEU A 379 -25.45 3.91 19.24
C LEU A 379 -24.19 3.51 20.02
N PHE A 380 -24.33 3.40 21.32
CA PHE A 380 -23.36 2.76 22.16
C PHE A 380 -23.67 1.27 22.21
N ALA A 381 -22.71 0.43 21.89
CA ALA A 381 -22.75 -0.97 22.26
C ALA A 381 -21.84 -1.18 23.50
N PRO A 382 -22.29 -0.82 24.71
CA PRO A 382 -21.43 -0.76 25.90
C PRO A 382 -20.89 -2.13 26.30
N THR A 383 -21.53 -3.20 25.91
CA THR A 383 -21.09 -4.58 26.18
C THR A 383 -19.98 -5.04 25.24
N THR A 384 -19.78 -4.39 24.10
CA THR A 384 -18.78 -4.77 23.09
C THR A 384 -17.58 -3.84 23.07
N GLY A 385 -17.61 -2.75 23.85
CA GLY A 385 -16.51 -1.78 23.94
C GLY A 385 -16.41 -0.82 22.77
N SER A 386 -17.14 -1.03 21.67
CA SER A 386 -17.20 -0.11 20.55
C SER A 386 -18.37 0.83 20.71
N THR A 387 -18.09 2.09 20.73
CA THR A 387 -19.11 3.11 20.94
C THR A 387 -19.69 3.65 19.66
N PHE A 388 -19.00 3.46 18.58
CA PHE A 388 -19.39 3.97 17.28
C PHE A 388 -18.41 3.45 16.23
N GLY A 389 -18.90 2.88 15.20
CA GLY A 389 -18.02 2.37 14.20
C GLY A 389 -18.75 1.81 13.00
N PRO A 390 -18.03 1.51 11.94
CA PRO A 390 -18.58 0.90 10.75
C PRO A 390 -19.14 -0.52 10.99
N TYR A 391 -19.09 -1.02 12.23
CA TYR A 391 -19.43 -2.39 12.59
C TYR A 391 -20.52 -2.50 13.65
N SER A 392 -21.47 -1.58 13.65
CA SER A 392 -22.67 -1.75 14.46
C SER A 392 -23.53 -2.89 13.89
N PRO A 393 -23.98 -3.84 14.70
CA PRO A 393 -24.85 -4.91 14.24
C PRO A 393 -26.32 -4.46 14.05
N THR A 394 -26.53 -3.17 13.75
CA THR A 394 -27.86 -2.61 13.52
C THR A 394 -28.07 -2.22 12.07
N THR A 395 -29.31 -2.23 11.61
CA THR A 395 -29.67 -1.74 10.28
C THR A 395 -29.52 -0.23 10.11
N CYS A 396 -29.26 0.50 11.22
CA CYS A 396 -29.08 1.96 11.19
C CYS A 396 -27.79 2.39 10.46
N ASP A 397 -26.80 1.53 10.34
CA ASP A 397 -25.53 1.83 9.67
C ASP A 397 -25.66 1.73 8.14
N GLY A 398 -26.74 1.11 7.66
CA GLY A 398 -26.97 0.94 6.24
C GLY A 398 -26.01 -0.04 5.58
N THR A 399 -25.84 0.09 4.28
CA THR A 399 -25.01 -0.76 3.44
C THR A 399 -24.00 0.06 2.67
N GLN A 400 -22.83 -0.53 2.41
CA GLN A 400 -21.79 0.06 1.57
C GLN A 400 -21.42 -0.88 0.44
N TYR A 401 -21.31 -0.35 -0.79
CA TYR A 401 -20.72 -1.04 -1.93
C TYR A 401 -19.68 -0.14 -2.59
N GLN A 402 -18.55 -0.74 -2.95
CA GLN A 402 -17.51 -0.05 -3.71
C GLN A 402 -17.08 -0.90 -4.89
N MET A 403 -16.76 -0.25 -6.00
CA MET A 403 -16.22 -0.87 -7.21
C MET A 403 -15.09 -0.02 -7.75
N ARG A 404 -14.02 -0.68 -8.19
CA ARG A 404 -12.92 -0.05 -8.93
C ARG A 404 -12.44 -1.00 -10.01
N ASN A 405 -12.75 -0.69 -11.25
CA ASN A 405 -12.30 -1.45 -12.41
C ASN A 405 -11.34 -0.61 -13.23
N GLN A 406 -10.27 -1.22 -13.70
CA GLN A 406 -9.28 -0.53 -14.53
C GLN A 406 -8.79 -1.46 -15.63
N ARG A 407 -8.81 -0.95 -16.86
CA ARG A 407 -8.26 -1.61 -18.04
C ARG A 407 -7.18 -0.74 -18.65
N ASP A 408 -6.02 -1.34 -18.93
CA ASP A 408 -4.85 -0.66 -19.43
C ASP A 408 -4.35 -1.28 -20.73
N TYR A 409 -3.89 -0.42 -21.64
CA TYR A 409 -3.10 -0.77 -22.83
C TYR A 409 -1.84 0.05 -22.80
N SER A 410 -0.69 -0.58 -22.77
CA SER A 410 0.57 0.15 -22.74
C SER A 410 1.65 -0.50 -23.60
N GLY A 411 2.61 0.30 -24.02
CA GLY A 411 3.73 -0.17 -24.80
C GLY A 411 4.93 0.77 -24.73
N GLU A 412 6.10 0.20 -24.95
CA GLU A 412 7.37 0.91 -25.01
C GLU A 412 8.20 0.38 -26.16
N LEU A 413 8.91 1.28 -26.83
CA LEU A 413 9.94 0.96 -27.80
C LEU A 413 11.22 1.68 -27.41
N ARG A 414 12.34 0.93 -27.35
CA ARG A 414 13.63 1.44 -26.90
C ARG A 414 14.76 0.90 -27.76
N LEU A 415 15.66 1.78 -28.16
CA LEU A 415 16.94 1.45 -28.80
C LEU A 415 18.08 1.83 -27.85
N ALA A 416 19.01 0.92 -27.62
CA ALA A 416 20.16 1.11 -26.73
C ALA A 416 21.46 0.64 -27.41
N SER A 417 22.59 1.24 -27.01
CA SER A 417 23.91 0.72 -27.39
C SER A 417 24.15 -0.65 -26.73
N SER A 418 24.81 -1.56 -27.46
CA SER A 418 25.14 -2.93 -26.97
C SER A 418 26.64 -3.20 -26.88
N GLY A 419 27.50 -2.24 -27.22
CA GLY A 419 28.97 -2.41 -27.20
C GLY A 419 29.58 -2.07 -25.84
N ASP A 420 30.81 -2.58 -25.61
CA ASP A 420 31.62 -2.34 -24.40
C ASP A 420 32.38 -0.99 -24.44
N GLY A 421 31.99 -0.06 -25.31
CA GLY A 421 32.61 1.25 -25.43
C GLY A 421 32.42 2.13 -24.18
N PRO A 422 33.22 3.23 -24.06
CA PRO A 422 33.11 4.12 -22.91
C PRO A 422 31.77 4.86 -22.82
N LEU A 423 31.05 4.97 -23.96
CA LEU A 423 29.75 5.62 -24.05
C LEU A 423 28.64 4.57 -24.22
N SER A 424 27.74 4.51 -23.26
CA SER A 424 26.47 3.80 -23.40
C SER A 424 25.32 4.80 -23.48
N TRP A 425 24.31 4.49 -24.28
CA TRP A 425 23.15 5.34 -24.47
C TRP A 425 21.89 4.53 -24.73
N GLN A 426 20.75 5.12 -24.44
CA GLN A 426 19.44 4.61 -24.86
C GLN A 426 18.48 5.76 -25.14
N VAL A 427 17.56 5.50 -26.05
CA VAL A 427 16.44 6.38 -26.41
C VAL A 427 15.18 5.55 -26.55
N GLY A 428 14.03 6.13 -26.26
CA GLY A 428 12.78 5.39 -26.41
C GLY A 428 11.54 6.24 -26.28
N SER A 429 10.42 5.60 -26.55
CA SER A 429 9.07 6.16 -26.43
C SER A 429 8.16 5.22 -25.66
N TYR A 430 7.16 5.79 -25.00
CA TYR A 430 6.18 5.06 -24.21
C TYR A 430 4.78 5.62 -24.47
N TYR A 431 3.81 4.72 -24.54
CA TYR A 431 2.39 5.02 -24.61
C TYR A 431 1.61 4.22 -23.57
N LEU A 432 0.57 4.83 -23.00
CA LEU A 432 -0.36 4.18 -22.07
C LEU A 432 -1.75 4.80 -22.25
N HIS A 433 -2.75 3.93 -22.31
CA HIS A 433 -4.17 4.26 -22.22
C HIS A 433 -4.79 3.54 -21.03
N ILE A 434 -5.55 4.25 -20.19
CA ILE A 434 -6.29 3.70 -19.05
C ILE A 434 -7.76 4.07 -19.18
N ASP A 435 -8.63 3.08 -19.12
CA ASP A 435 -10.05 3.21 -18.81
C ASP A 435 -10.28 2.76 -17.36
N ARG A 436 -10.75 3.66 -16.51
CA ARG A 436 -11.07 3.35 -15.10
C ARG A 436 -12.51 3.72 -14.80
N SER A 437 -13.22 2.86 -14.09
CA SER A 437 -14.53 3.15 -13.50
C SER A 437 -14.49 2.92 -12.00
N THR A 438 -15.03 3.86 -11.26
CA THR A 438 -15.17 3.76 -9.80
C THR A 438 -16.61 4.02 -9.40
N ALA A 439 -17.04 3.33 -8.36
CA ALA A 439 -18.28 3.65 -7.68
C ALA A 439 -18.13 3.43 -6.18
N VAL A 440 -18.71 4.34 -5.40
CA VAL A 440 -18.88 4.21 -3.95
C VAL A 440 -20.33 4.57 -3.66
N SER A 441 -21.08 3.62 -3.11
CA SER A 441 -22.48 3.86 -2.75
C SER A 441 -22.74 3.50 -1.28
N LEU A 442 -23.64 4.28 -0.70
CA LEU A 442 -24.28 3.94 0.57
C LEU A 442 -25.76 3.70 0.28
N GLY A 443 -26.36 2.79 1.03
CA GLY A 443 -27.76 2.46 0.91
C GLY A 443 -28.38 2.16 2.26
N ALA A 444 -29.72 2.19 2.29
CA ALA A 444 -30.47 1.76 3.45
C ALA A 444 -30.25 0.26 3.69
N ASP A 445 -30.34 -0.15 4.93
CA ASP A 445 -30.43 -1.56 5.35
C ASP A 445 -31.80 -1.85 5.93
N LEU A 446 -32.52 -2.78 5.31
CA LEU A 446 -33.81 -3.27 5.77
C LEU A 446 -33.73 -4.68 6.37
N GLY A 447 -32.51 -5.16 6.64
CA GLY A 447 -32.29 -6.54 7.10
C GLY A 447 -32.50 -7.59 6.00
N GLN A 448 -32.46 -7.19 4.71
CA GLN A 448 -32.72 -8.04 3.55
C GLN A 448 -31.43 -8.41 2.78
N GLY A 449 -30.27 -8.18 3.38
CA GLY A 449 -28.98 -8.35 2.75
C GLY A 449 -28.58 -7.15 1.86
N VAL A 450 -27.45 -7.27 1.17
CA VAL A 450 -26.86 -6.22 0.34
C VAL A 450 -26.99 -6.56 -1.13
N ILE A 451 -27.43 -5.59 -1.94
CA ILE A 451 -27.38 -5.69 -3.40
C ILE A 451 -25.96 -5.29 -3.83
N GLN A 452 -25.25 -6.21 -4.45
CA GLN A 452 -23.85 -6.03 -4.86
C GLN A 452 -23.74 -5.29 -6.21
N GLN A 453 -24.18 -4.05 -6.23
CA GLN A 453 -24.12 -3.16 -7.40
C GLN A 453 -24.01 -1.71 -6.97
N ALA A 454 -23.51 -0.86 -7.86
CA ALA A 454 -23.26 0.55 -7.55
C ALA A 454 -24.53 1.37 -7.28
N TYR A 455 -25.64 1.01 -7.91
CA TYR A 455 -26.89 1.73 -7.77
C TYR A 455 -28.08 0.79 -7.59
N ASN A 456 -28.79 0.96 -6.50
CA ASN A 456 -30.06 0.31 -6.17
C ASN A 456 -31.16 1.35 -6.28
N ALA A 457 -32.13 1.10 -7.16
CA ALA A 457 -33.20 2.05 -7.42
C ALA A 457 -34.11 2.29 -6.20
N PRO A 458 -34.79 3.45 -6.11
CA PRO A 458 -35.85 3.66 -5.13
C PRO A 458 -36.90 2.56 -5.22
N GLY A 459 -37.35 2.05 -4.06
CA GLY A 459 -38.31 0.96 -3.97
C GLY A 459 -37.71 -0.47 -4.08
N SER A 460 -36.39 -0.61 -4.31
CA SER A 460 -35.68 -1.88 -4.17
C SER A 460 -35.36 -2.16 -2.69
N SER A 461 -34.89 -3.40 -2.40
CA SER A 461 -34.24 -3.69 -1.12
C SER A 461 -32.99 -2.84 -1.00
N ASN A 462 -32.75 -2.21 0.15
CA ASN A 462 -31.57 -1.40 0.44
C ASN A 462 -31.31 -0.35 -0.66
N PRO A 463 -32.23 0.61 -0.90
CA PRO A 463 -32.08 1.61 -1.95
C PRO A 463 -30.87 2.51 -1.69
N THR A 464 -30.20 2.91 -2.76
CA THR A 464 -29.04 3.80 -2.68
C THR A 464 -29.45 5.17 -2.14
N SER A 465 -28.77 5.63 -1.12
CA SER A 465 -28.97 6.93 -0.49
C SER A 465 -27.92 7.96 -0.91
N GLN A 466 -26.70 7.48 -1.23
CA GLN A 466 -25.63 8.32 -1.72
C GLN A 466 -24.79 7.55 -2.74
N LEU A 467 -24.34 8.25 -3.79
CA LEU A 467 -23.58 7.67 -4.87
C LEU A 467 -22.50 8.61 -5.37
N TYR A 468 -21.28 8.10 -5.42
CA TYR A 468 -20.19 8.57 -6.29
C TYR A 468 -19.97 7.51 -7.35
N ALA A 469 -20.09 7.86 -8.62
CA ALA A 469 -19.86 6.93 -9.71
C ALA A 469 -19.27 7.70 -10.89
N ASP A 470 -18.02 7.36 -11.24
CA ASP A 470 -17.25 8.12 -12.21
C ASP A 470 -16.53 7.20 -13.19
N ALA A 471 -16.41 7.66 -14.43
CA ALA A 471 -15.60 7.06 -15.47
C ALA A 471 -14.42 7.99 -15.80
N PHE A 472 -13.20 7.44 -15.75
CA PHE A 472 -11.97 8.17 -16.02
C PHE A 472 -11.28 7.60 -17.25
N LYS A 473 -10.71 8.50 -18.06
CA LYS A 473 -9.82 8.14 -19.17
C LYS A 473 -8.49 8.85 -18.99
N THR A 474 -7.41 8.14 -19.32
CA THR A 474 -6.05 8.69 -19.24
C THR A 474 -5.26 8.25 -20.45
N ASP A 475 -4.63 9.19 -21.16
CA ASP A 475 -3.68 8.94 -22.22
C ASP A 475 -2.33 9.55 -21.86
N VAL A 476 -1.27 8.75 -21.96
CA VAL A 476 0.10 9.14 -21.62
C VAL A 476 0.99 8.92 -22.83
N TYR A 477 1.78 9.93 -23.18
CA TYR A 477 2.84 9.88 -24.18
C TYR A 477 4.14 10.33 -23.54
N ALA A 478 5.20 9.57 -23.76
CA ALA A 478 6.51 9.96 -23.26
C ALA A 478 7.63 9.67 -24.25
N LEU A 479 8.65 10.54 -24.21
CA LEU A 479 9.94 10.36 -24.86
C LEU A 479 11.03 10.40 -23.80
N PHE A 480 12.02 9.53 -23.90
CA PHE A 480 13.11 9.46 -22.95
C PHE A 480 14.44 9.10 -23.60
N GLY A 481 15.50 9.48 -22.94
CA GLY A 481 16.85 9.09 -23.31
C GLY A 481 17.79 9.17 -22.12
N SER A 482 18.83 8.37 -22.15
CA SER A 482 19.92 8.45 -21.20
C SER A 482 21.26 8.15 -21.84
N THR A 483 22.30 8.66 -21.21
CA THR A 483 23.69 8.38 -21.59
C THR A 483 24.53 8.21 -20.34
N GLU A 484 25.50 7.30 -20.40
CA GLU A 484 26.55 7.15 -19.40
C GLU A 484 27.91 7.14 -20.13
N TYR A 485 28.87 7.88 -19.57
CA TYR A 485 30.22 7.98 -20.12
C TYR A 485 31.25 7.61 -19.04
N SER A 486 32.02 6.56 -19.33
CA SER A 486 33.18 6.18 -18.53
C SER A 486 34.35 7.04 -18.97
N ILE A 487 34.71 8.08 -18.18
CA ILE A 487 35.82 8.99 -18.47
C ILE A 487 37.11 8.18 -18.48
N ASP A 488 37.25 7.32 -17.49
CA ASP A 488 38.32 6.35 -17.37
C ASP A 488 37.86 5.15 -16.54
N LYS A 489 38.79 4.33 -16.04
CA LYS A 489 38.46 3.18 -15.16
C LYS A 489 37.94 3.58 -13.78
N PHE A 490 38.12 4.83 -13.36
CA PHE A 490 37.72 5.34 -12.03
C PHE A 490 36.44 6.16 -12.05
N TYR A 491 36.23 6.96 -13.07
CA TYR A 491 35.15 7.95 -13.13
C TYR A 491 34.10 7.62 -14.18
N LYS A 492 32.84 7.65 -13.75
CA LYS A 492 31.68 7.48 -14.63
C LYS A 492 30.67 8.58 -14.35
N VAL A 493 30.16 9.20 -15.39
CA VAL A 493 29.09 10.20 -15.34
C VAL A 493 27.90 9.74 -16.16
N GLY A 494 26.70 10.07 -15.70
CA GLY A 494 25.48 9.74 -16.41
C GLY A 494 24.48 10.89 -16.41
N ALA A 495 23.72 10.99 -17.49
CA ALA A 495 22.60 11.90 -17.62
C ALA A 495 21.40 11.18 -18.24
N ALA A 496 20.22 11.46 -17.72
CA ALA A 496 18.97 10.97 -18.31
C ALA A 496 17.92 12.08 -18.30
N LEU A 497 17.06 12.05 -19.29
CA LEU A 497 15.93 12.96 -19.40
C LEU A 497 14.73 12.21 -19.94
N ARG A 498 13.58 12.45 -19.32
CA ARG A 498 12.28 12.00 -19.81
C ARG A 498 11.29 13.15 -19.81
N TYR A 499 10.45 13.19 -20.82
CA TYR A 499 9.30 14.08 -20.89
C TYR A 499 8.04 13.27 -21.01
N ASP A 500 7.11 13.49 -20.09
CA ASP A 500 5.79 12.89 -20.09
C ASP A 500 4.72 13.97 -20.33
N ARG A 501 3.74 13.63 -21.16
CA ARG A 501 2.48 14.36 -21.33
C ARG A 501 1.34 13.40 -21.03
N GLU A 502 0.51 13.77 -20.08
CA GLU A 502 -0.63 12.98 -19.64
C GLU A 502 -1.92 13.81 -19.74
N ALA A 503 -2.89 13.31 -20.48
CA ALA A 503 -4.24 13.87 -20.59
C ALA A 503 -5.21 13.01 -19.82
N ARG A 504 -6.05 13.63 -18.99
CA ARG A 504 -7.05 12.95 -18.16
C ARG A 504 -8.42 13.58 -18.35
N SER A 505 -9.46 12.75 -18.29
CA SER A 505 -10.85 13.20 -18.20
C SER A 505 -11.63 12.37 -17.21
N VAL A 506 -12.68 12.96 -16.67
CA VAL A 506 -13.65 12.32 -15.79
C VAL A 506 -15.06 12.70 -16.23
N SER A 507 -15.97 11.74 -16.22
CA SER A 507 -17.40 11.92 -16.44
C SER A 507 -18.17 11.20 -15.33
N SER A 508 -19.12 11.90 -14.72
CA SER A 508 -19.99 11.32 -13.68
C SER A 508 -21.03 10.39 -14.30
N ARG A 509 -21.32 9.29 -13.57
CA ARG A 509 -22.34 8.29 -13.90
C ARG A 509 -23.48 8.28 -12.89
N VAL A 510 -23.53 9.28 -12.01
CA VAL A 510 -24.58 9.40 -10.99
C VAL A 510 -25.90 9.80 -11.66
N PRO A 511 -26.98 9.01 -11.49
CA PRO A 511 -28.29 9.39 -12.01
C PRO A 511 -28.84 10.58 -11.23
N ASN A 512 -29.57 11.48 -11.92
CA ASN A 512 -30.20 12.63 -11.28
C ASN A 512 -31.53 12.21 -10.64
N VAL A 513 -31.43 11.50 -9.53
CA VAL A 513 -32.55 11.04 -8.72
C VAL A 513 -32.31 11.46 -7.27
N ALA A 514 -33.37 11.47 -6.47
CA ALA A 514 -33.29 11.76 -5.04
C ALA A 514 -33.22 10.47 -4.22
N ASP A 515 -32.56 10.56 -3.05
CA ASP A 515 -32.62 9.55 -2.02
C ASP A 515 -34.09 9.33 -1.58
N PRO A 516 -34.59 8.12 -1.59
CA PRO A 516 -36.01 7.84 -1.29
C PRO A 516 -36.39 8.12 0.17
N ILE A 517 -35.40 8.28 1.07
CA ILE A 517 -35.65 8.52 2.50
C ILE A 517 -35.65 10.03 2.80
N THR A 518 -34.61 10.73 2.40
CA THR A 518 -34.41 12.13 2.76
C THR A 518 -34.93 13.10 1.70
N GLY A 519 -35.20 12.63 0.47
CA GLY A 519 -35.49 13.48 -0.69
C GLY A 519 -34.26 14.24 -1.21
N ALA A 520 -33.07 14.07 -0.59
CA ALA A 520 -31.84 14.69 -1.04
C ALA A 520 -31.33 14.05 -2.33
N LYS A 521 -30.56 14.80 -3.12
CA LYS A 521 -29.87 14.25 -4.30
C LYS A 521 -28.87 13.19 -3.87
N LEU A 522 -28.73 12.12 -4.67
CA LEU A 522 -27.76 11.04 -4.39
C LEU A 522 -26.31 11.54 -4.34
N ASN A 523 -26.03 12.67 -4.97
CA ASN A 523 -24.75 13.36 -4.89
C ASN A 523 -25.01 14.87 -4.80
N PRO A 524 -24.46 15.56 -3.80
CA PRO A 524 -24.65 17.01 -3.65
C PRO A 524 -24.14 17.85 -4.82
N GLY A 525 -23.19 17.32 -5.62
CA GLY A 525 -22.68 17.98 -6.82
C GLY A 525 -23.64 17.93 -8.02
N LEU A 526 -24.77 17.21 -7.94
CA LEU A 526 -25.75 17.17 -9.02
C LEU A 526 -26.44 18.54 -9.20
N PRO A 527 -26.52 19.06 -10.44
CA PRO A 527 -27.28 20.25 -10.73
C PRO A 527 -28.78 19.98 -10.60
N ALA A 528 -29.61 21.04 -10.71
CA ALA A 528 -31.07 20.91 -10.66
C ALA A 528 -31.61 19.94 -11.74
N SER A 529 -31.00 19.94 -12.91
CA SER A 529 -31.26 18.99 -13.98
C SER A 529 -29.97 18.60 -14.71
N GLY A 530 -29.94 17.41 -15.31
CA GLY A 530 -28.75 16.89 -16.01
C GLY A 530 -27.76 16.13 -15.11
N SER A 531 -26.53 16.06 -15.53
CA SER A 531 -25.43 15.36 -14.84
C SER A 531 -24.39 16.34 -14.29
N ILE A 532 -23.52 15.87 -13.40
CA ILE A 532 -22.31 16.62 -12.99
C ILE A 532 -21.45 16.81 -14.26
N PRO A 533 -20.97 18.03 -14.54
CA PRO A 533 -20.21 18.33 -15.75
C PRO A 533 -18.92 17.53 -15.86
N ASP A 534 -18.60 17.07 -17.06
CA ASP A 534 -17.33 16.43 -17.36
C ASP A 534 -16.16 17.37 -17.13
N GLN A 535 -15.04 16.83 -16.66
CA GLN A 535 -13.82 17.61 -16.47
C GLN A 535 -12.65 16.97 -17.22
N SER A 536 -11.68 17.80 -17.60
CA SER A 536 -10.44 17.34 -18.21
C SER A 536 -9.23 18.15 -17.74
N ALA A 537 -8.08 17.52 -17.70
CA ALA A 537 -6.82 18.14 -17.31
C ALA A 537 -5.65 17.54 -18.10
N SER A 538 -4.59 18.31 -18.26
CA SER A 538 -3.34 17.84 -18.89
C SER A 538 -2.16 18.18 -18.01
N TYR A 539 -1.31 17.18 -17.77
CA TYR A 539 -0.09 17.28 -16.96
C TYR A 539 1.12 17.03 -17.84
N LYS A 540 2.13 17.87 -17.67
CA LYS A 540 3.40 17.77 -18.39
C LYS A 540 4.54 17.79 -17.38
N GLN A 541 5.57 16.96 -17.59
CA GLN A 541 6.70 16.91 -16.68
C GLN A 541 8.00 16.51 -17.39
N PHE A 542 9.04 17.32 -17.18
CA PHE A 542 10.42 16.94 -17.43
C PHE A 542 11.01 16.26 -16.20
N GLN A 543 11.67 15.14 -16.39
CA GLN A 543 12.28 14.34 -15.33
C GLN A 543 13.77 14.13 -15.64
N PRO A 544 14.64 15.08 -15.31
CA PRO A 544 16.08 14.93 -15.41
C PRO A 544 16.63 14.02 -14.30
N LYS A 545 17.75 13.35 -14.59
CA LYS A 545 18.57 12.63 -13.62
C LYS A 545 20.04 12.76 -14.01
N PHE A 546 20.89 13.04 -13.01
CA PHE A 546 22.34 13.04 -13.16
C PHE A 546 22.95 12.09 -12.14
N THR A 547 23.97 11.35 -12.56
CA THR A 547 24.72 10.42 -11.73
C THR A 547 26.21 10.62 -11.89
N PHE A 548 26.93 10.43 -10.79
CA PHE A 548 28.38 10.43 -10.74
C PHE A 548 28.84 9.23 -9.91
N SER A 549 29.87 8.54 -10.39
CA SER A 549 30.56 7.46 -9.67
C SER A 549 32.04 7.65 -9.70
N PHE A 550 32.66 7.46 -8.55
CA PHE A 550 34.11 7.32 -8.39
C PHE A 550 34.45 5.96 -7.81
N ARG A 551 35.21 5.17 -8.56
CA ARG A 551 35.60 3.80 -8.21
C ARG A 551 37.13 3.74 -8.01
N PRO A 552 37.62 3.97 -6.78
CA PRO A 552 39.06 3.90 -6.50
C PRO A 552 39.62 2.50 -6.76
N ASP A 553 38.80 1.48 -6.66
CA ASP A 553 39.12 0.07 -6.91
C ASP A 553 37.90 -0.71 -7.42
N SER A 554 38.04 -2.02 -7.67
CA SER A 554 36.97 -2.86 -8.19
C SER A 554 35.87 -3.19 -7.17
N SER A 555 36.12 -2.91 -5.89
CA SER A 555 35.25 -3.28 -4.76
C SER A 555 34.50 -2.10 -4.13
N THR A 556 34.88 -0.85 -4.46
CA THR A 556 34.37 0.36 -3.83
C THR A 556 33.81 1.33 -4.88
N ASN A 557 32.64 1.87 -4.60
CA ASN A 557 32.01 2.94 -5.39
C ASN A 557 31.52 4.08 -4.49
N VAL A 558 32.09 5.26 -4.67
CA VAL A 558 31.59 6.52 -4.10
C VAL A 558 30.73 7.17 -5.16
N TYR A 559 29.49 7.52 -4.82
CA TYR A 559 28.57 8.04 -5.80
C TYR A 559 27.78 9.26 -5.30
N ALA A 560 27.27 10.02 -6.25
CA ALA A 560 26.26 11.02 -6.04
C ALA A 560 25.23 10.97 -7.17
N ASN A 561 23.98 11.25 -6.85
CA ASN A 561 22.94 11.40 -7.87
C ASN A 561 21.97 12.50 -7.47
N TRP A 562 21.38 13.11 -8.48
CA TRP A 562 20.24 13.99 -8.36
C TRP A 562 19.21 13.62 -9.41
N GLY A 563 17.93 13.62 -9.04
CA GLY A 563 16.86 13.30 -9.96
C GLY A 563 15.52 13.90 -9.57
N VAL A 564 14.67 14.02 -10.57
CA VAL A 564 13.28 14.46 -10.46
C VAL A 564 12.35 13.33 -10.83
N GLY A 565 11.31 13.14 -10.02
CA GLY A 565 10.20 12.24 -10.31
C GLY A 565 8.87 12.96 -10.14
N PHE A 566 7.80 12.40 -10.68
CA PHE A 566 6.49 12.97 -10.51
C PHE A 566 5.40 11.90 -10.40
N LYS A 567 4.30 12.35 -9.87
CA LYS A 567 3.02 11.68 -9.85
C LYS A 567 1.99 12.63 -10.46
N PRO A 568 1.22 12.22 -11.48
CA PRO A 568 0.28 13.12 -12.15
C PRO A 568 -0.82 13.56 -11.19
N GLY A 569 -1.41 14.71 -11.42
CA GLY A 569 -2.65 15.12 -10.80
C GLY A 569 -3.83 14.30 -11.30
N GLY A 570 -4.99 14.52 -10.73
CA GLY A 570 -6.19 13.75 -11.07
C GLY A 570 -7.45 14.38 -10.53
N PHE A 571 -8.48 13.56 -10.50
CA PHE A 571 -9.80 13.94 -10.03
C PHE A 571 -10.19 13.08 -8.83
N ASN A 572 -10.73 13.71 -7.80
CA ASN A 572 -11.51 13.06 -6.77
C ASN A 572 -12.84 12.58 -7.35
N ASN A 573 -13.57 11.77 -6.61
CA ASN A 573 -14.96 11.48 -6.95
C ASN A 573 -15.72 12.79 -7.08
N GLN A 574 -16.42 12.95 -8.19
CA GLN A 574 -17.06 14.21 -8.52
C GLN A 574 -18.17 14.55 -7.51
N GLY A 575 -18.19 15.81 -7.02
CA GLY A 575 -19.07 16.27 -5.96
C GLY A 575 -18.50 16.17 -4.54
N SER A 576 -17.27 15.66 -4.36
CA SER A 576 -16.61 15.56 -3.05
C SER A 576 -16.42 16.92 -2.40
N ALA A 577 -16.02 17.95 -3.16
CA ALA A 577 -15.87 19.31 -2.65
C ALA A 577 -17.18 19.90 -2.12
N ALA A 578 -18.30 19.63 -2.79
CA ALA A 578 -19.61 20.08 -2.35
C ALA A 578 -20.02 19.46 -1.01
N VAL A 579 -19.74 18.14 -0.81
CA VAL A 579 -19.99 17.45 0.46
C VAL A 579 -19.17 18.03 1.60
N VAL A 580 -17.85 18.21 1.38
CA VAL A 580 -16.95 18.76 2.41
C VAL A 580 -17.35 20.18 2.79
N ASN A 581 -17.66 21.03 1.81
CA ASN A 581 -18.07 22.40 2.08
C ASN A 581 -19.40 22.47 2.84
N ALA A 582 -20.39 21.66 2.46
CA ALA A 582 -21.69 21.65 3.12
C ALA A 582 -21.63 21.16 4.58
N ASN A 583 -20.75 20.21 4.90
CA ASN A 583 -20.72 19.59 6.24
C ASN A 583 -19.63 20.18 7.15
N PHE A 584 -18.49 20.61 6.61
CA PHE A 584 -17.33 20.97 7.41
C PHE A 584 -16.89 22.44 7.27
N ASN A 585 -17.45 23.21 6.37
CA ASN A 585 -17.09 24.61 6.16
C ASN A 585 -18.26 25.59 6.29
N ASP A 586 -19.49 25.10 6.48
CA ASP A 586 -20.68 25.96 6.63
C ASP A 586 -20.71 26.63 8.02
N GLY A 587 -20.72 25.85 9.11
CA GLY A 587 -20.75 26.34 10.48
C GLY A 587 -21.99 27.12 10.89
N VAL A 588 -23.00 27.21 10.02
CA VAL A 588 -24.27 27.94 10.25
C VAL A 588 -25.44 26.96 10.35
N THR A 589 -25.50 25.97 9.48
CA THR A 589 -26.52 24.93 9.50
C THR A 589 -26.34 24.03 10.72
N PRO A 590 -27.38 23.71 11.48
CA PRO A 590 -27.28 22.77 12.60
C PRO A 590 -26.69 21.43 12.18
N GLY A 591 -25.70 20.94 12.94
CA GLY A 591 -24.97 19.71 12.62
C GLY A 591 -23.75 19.89 11.70
N THR A 592 -23.41 21.13 11.32
CA THR A 592 -22.19 21.44 10.57
C THR A 592 -21.17 22.16 11.44
N ILE A 593 -19.93 22.25 10.95
CA ILE A 593 -18.83 22.99 11.60
C ILE A 593 -18.13 23.91 10.59
N ASN A 594 -17.36 24.85 11.08
CA ASN A 594 -16.43 25.62 10.26
C ASN A 594 -15.00 25.16 10.54
N ALA A 595 -14.60 24.09 9.88
CA ALA A 595 -13.23 23.52 9.99
C ALA A 595 -12.23 24.22 9.08
N ASN A 596 -12.71 25.01 8.12
CA ASN A 596 -11.88 25.70 7.12
C ASN A 596 -10.94 24.77 6.37
N VAL A 597 -11.49 23.68 5.85
CA VAL A 597 -10.74 22.64 5.09
C VAL A 597 -10.93 22.88 3.60
N LEU A 598 -9.83 23.08 2.89
CA LEU A 598 -9.88 23.29 1.43
C LEU A 598 -9.75 21.96 0.69
N ILE A 599 -10.86 21.47 0.13
CA ILE A 599 -10.92 20.32 -0.77
C ILE A 599 -11.46 20.76 -2.14
N THR A 600 -10.89 20.16 -3.18
CA THR A 600 -11.32 20.38 -4.58
C THR A 600 -11.61 19.04 -5.25
N ASP A 601 -12.47 19.02 -6.27
CA ASP A 601 -12.77 17.82 -7.06
C ASP A 601 -11.60 17.41 -7.98
N ASN A 602 -10.55 18.20 -8.04
CA ASN A 602 -9.30 17.86 -8.70
C ASN A 602 -8.11 18.10 -7.76
N TYR A 603 -7.01 17.36 -7.97
CA TYR A 603 -5.77 17.54 -7.22
C TYR A 603 -4.58 17.74 -8.17
N ARG A 604 -3.59 18.49 -7.67
CA ARG A 604 -2.40 18.87 -8.44
C ARG A 604 -1.43 17.71 -8.57
N LYS A 605 -0.56 17.78 -9.61
CA LYS A 605 0.56 16.84 -9.75
C LYS A 605 1.55 17.02 -8.60
N GLU A 606 2.06 15.90 -8.09
CA GLU A 606 3.15 15.86 -7.12
C GLU A 606 4.48 15.77 -7.86
N THR A 607 5.49 16.52 -7.40
CA THR A 607 6.87 16.39 -7.89
C THR A 607 7.84 16.20 -6.73
N SER A 608 8.82 15.32 -6.93
CA SER A 608 9.93 15.11 -5.99
C SER A 608 11.24 15.48 -6.67
N SER A 609 12.10 16.19 -5.94
CA SER A 609 13.49 16.44 -6.32
C SER A 609 14.38 15.93 -5.20
N ALA A 610 15.23 14.96 -5.50
CA ALA A 610 16.08 14.32 -4.50
C ALA A 610 17.55 14.36 -4.89
N PHE A 611 18.37 14.65 -3.92
CA PHE A 611 19.82 14.49 -3.96
C PHE A 611 20.23 13.36 -3.04
N GLU A 612 21.13 12.50 -3.49
CA GLU A 612 21.71 11.40 -2.73
C GLU A 612 23.21 11.34 -2.97
N ALA A 613 23.96 11.10 -1.90
CA ALA A 613 25.38 10.76 -1.97
C ALA A 613 25.64 9.54 -1.08
N GLY A 614 26.51 8.66 -1.53
CA GLY A 614 26.78 7.44 -0.78
C GLY A 614 28.08 6.76 -1.15
N VAL A 615 28.38 5.74 -0.38
CA VAL A 615 29.51 4.85 -0.61
C VAL A 615 29.06 3.40 -0.39
N LYS A 616 29.38 2.53 -1.31
CA LYS A 616 29.14 1.09 -1.21
C LYS A 616 30.36 0.30 -1.62
N GLY A 617 30.48 -0.88 -1.07
CA GLY A 617 31.62 -1.72 -1.40
C GLY A 617 31.67 -3.00 -0.60
N SER A 618 32.81 -3.67 -0.75
CA SER A 618 33.13 -4.89 0.01
C SER A 618 34.50 -4.82 0.66
N LEU A 619 34.60 -5.38 1.84
CA LEU A 619 35.81 -5.48 2.66
C LEU A 619 36.07 -6.94 3.01
N LEU A 620 37.27 -7.23 3.55
CA LEU A 620 37.68 -8.57 4.03
C LEU A 620 37.50 -9.63 2.94
N GLY A 621 37.94 -9.33 1.70
CA GLY A 621 37.82 -10.29 0.59
C GLY A 621 36.40 -10.63 0.18
N GLY A 622 35.42 -9.74 0.45
CA GLY A 622 33.99 -9.93 0.14
C GLY A 622 33.18 -10.48 1.32
N ALA A 623 33.81 -10.79 2.46
CA ALA A 623 33.09 -11.27 3.64
C ALA A 623 32.17 -10.20 4.30
N LEU A 624 32.44 -8.92 4.06
CA LEU A 624 31.60 -7.82 4.51
C LEU A 624 31.26 -6.91 3.33
N THR A 625 29.97 -6.70 3.03
CA THR A 625 29.50 -5.68 2.10
C THR A 625 28.76 -4.58 2.86
N TYR A 626 28.89 -3.34 2.37
CA TYR A 626 28.26 -2.19 2.96
C TYR A 626 27.70 -1.24 1.89
N ASP A 627 26.61 -0.55 2.25
CA ASP A 627 26.00 0.53 1.47
C ASP A 627 25.55 1.60 2.47
N LEU A 628 26.21 2.77 2.44
CA LEU A 628 25.86 3.95 3.24
C LEU A 628 25.44 5.07 2.32
N ALA A 629 24.25 5.63 2.55
CA ALA A 629 23.71 6.74 1.77
C ALA A 629 23.15 7.84 2.67
N ALA A 630 23.37 9.08 2.26
CA ALA A 630 22.70 10.26 2.79
C ALA A 630 21.81 10.84 1.69
N TYR A 631 20.58 11.25 2.03
CA TYR A 631 19.63 11.76 1.07
C TYR A 631 18.88 12.99 1.58
N GLN A 632 18.47 13.83 0.64
CA GLN A 632 17.54 14.92 0.86
C GLN A 632 16.52 14.97 -0.29
N THR A 633 15.24 14.98 0.03
CA THR A 633 14.15 15.06 -0.94
C THR A 633 13.26 16.24 -0.61
N ARG A 634 12.98 17.06 -1.62
CA ARG A 634 11.92 18.07 -1.57
C ARG A 634 10.74 17.62 -2.38
N ILE A 635 9.57 17.60 -1.76
CA ILE A 635 8.31 17.20 -2.38
C ILE A 635 7.46 18.46 -2.50
N THR A 636 6.95 18.70 -3.70
CA THR A 636 6.03 19.81 -3.99
C THR A 636 4.68 19.22 -4.36
N ASP A 637 3.61 19.78 -3.78
CA ASP A 637 2.23 19.34 -3.96
C ASP A 637 2.03 17.85 -3.65
N MET A 638 2.61 17.37 -2.54
CA MET A 638 2.49 15.98 -2.10
C MET A 638 1.03 15.58 -2.04
N GLN A 639 0.67 14.56 -2.78
CA GLN A 639 -0.68 14.01 -2.76
C GLN A 639 -0.88 13.20 -1.49
N PHE A 640 -1.88 13.58 -0.73
CA PHE A 640 -2.20 12.98 0.55
C PHE A 640 -3.69 12.62 0.61
N PHE A 641 -3.97 11.44 1.11
CA PHE A 641 -5.30 10.93 1.34
C PHE A 641 -5.92 11.57 2.60
N GLU A 642 -7.13 12.10 2.47
CA GLU A 642 -7.95 12.58 3.58
C GLU A 642 -9.26 11.81 3.64
N PHE A 643 -9.74 11.60 4.86
CA PHE A 643 -10.90 10.80 5.15
C PHE A 643 -11.94 11.62 5.91
N PHE A 644 -13.09 11.80 5.32
CA PHE A 644 -14.20 12.53 5.92
C PHE A 644 -15.34 11.58 6.26
N VAL A 645 -15.94 11.78 7.42
CA VAL A 645 -17.06 10.98 7.91
C VAL A 645 -18.13 11.89 8.47
N GLY A 646 -19.37 11.60 8.15
CA GLY A 646 -20.53 12.35 8.61
C GLY A 646 -21.83 11.66 8.24
N GLY A 647 -22.94 12.39 8.31
CA GLY A 647 -24.25 11.90 7.90
C GLY A 647 -24.35 11.47 6.42
N PHE A 648 -23.33 11.72 5.63
CA PHE A 648 -23.16 11.31 4.24
C PHE A 648 -22.29 10.05 4.07
N GLY A 649 -21.84 9.41 5.15
CA GLY A 649 -20.98 8.24 5.13
C GLY A 649 -19.49 8.52 5.12
N LEU A 650 -18.76 7.63 4.47
CA LEU A 650 -17.31 7.69 4.29
C LEU A 650 -16.98 8.35 2.96
N LEU A 651 -16.25 9.45 2.99
CA LEU A 651 -15.74 10.13 1.82
C LEU A 651 -14.21 10.11 1.85
N ARG A 652 -13.61 9.60 0.78
CA ARG A 652 -12.17 9.58 0.54
C ARG A 652 -11.82 10.61 -0.50
N VAL A 653 -10.87 11.48 -0.19
CA VAL A 653 -10.38 12.49 -1.13
C VAL A 653 -8.87 12.57 -1.10
N VAL A 654 -8.30 12.94 -2.22
CA VAL A 654 -6.89 13.32 -2.34
C VAL A 654 -6.79 14.84 -2.25
N SER A 655 -6.02 15.31 -1.28
CA SER A 655 -5.61 16.71 -1.15
C SER A 655 -4.12 16.87 -1.46
N ASN A 656 -3.63 18.10 -1.54
CA ASN A 656 -2.21 18.37 -1.72
C ASN A 656 -1.62 19.07 -0.49
N ILE A 657 -0.54 18.52 0.04
CA ILE A 657 0.36 19.21 0.97
C ILE A 657 1.36 19.99 0.11
N ASP A 658 1.35 21.32 0.13
CA ASP A 658 2.08 22.14 -0.85
C ASP A 658 3.60 21.89 -0.85
N LYS A 659 4.20 21.65 0.33
CA LYS A 659 5.63 21.41 0.42
C LYS A 659 6.02 20.58 1.64
N VAL A 660 6.78 19.52 1.37
CA VAL A 660 7.40 18.66 2.40
C VAL A 660 8.89 18.51 2.10
N ASP A 661 9.73 18.66 3.11
CA ASP A 661 11.16 18.36 3.05
C ASP A 661 11.43 17.08 3.86
N VAL A 662 12.22 16.18 3.30
CA VAL A 662 12.64 14.92 3.93
C VAL A 662 14.15 14.77 3.76
N LYS A 663 14.85 14.37 4.82
CA LYS A 663 16.27 14.04 4.79
C LYS A 663 16.56 12.83 5.67
N GLY A 664 17.59 12.07 5.35
CA GLY A 664 17.92 10.90 6.13
C GLY A 664 19.26 10.27 5.80
N LEU A 665 19.54 9.22 6.58
CA LEU A 665 20.71 8.36 6.43
C LEU A 665 20.27 6.91 6.38
N GLU A 666 20.89 6.14 5.49
CA GLU A 666 20.68 4.70 5.37
C GLU A 666 22.01 3.97 5.45
N LEU A 667 22.02 2.84 6.16
CA LEU A 667 23.13 1.92 6.22
C LEU A 667 22.62 0.49 6.02
N ASN A 668 23.21 -0.23 5.07
CA ASN A 668 23.00 -1.65 4.89
C ASN A 668 24.34 -2.37 5.04
N LEU A 669 24.36 -3.43 5.83
CA LEU A 669 25.49 -4.29 6.04
C LEU A 669 25.09 -5.74 5.78
N PHE A 670 25.94 -6.48 5.09
CA PHE A 670 25.82 -7.91 4.90
C PHE A 670 27.18 -8.56 5.18
N ALA A 671 27.21 -9.55 6.04
CA ALA A 671 28.44 -10.17 6.48
C ALA A 671 28.37 -11.70 6.47
N ARG A 672 29.47 -12.34 6.09
CA ARG A 672 29.73 -13.80 6.24
C ARG A 672 30.98 -14.01 7.08
N PRO A 673 30.85 -13.82 8.42
CA PRO A 673 32.05 -13.85 9.30
C PRO A 673 32.62 -15.23 9.52
N ALA A 674 31.88 -16.31 9.23
CA ALA A 674 32.29 -17.70 9.34
C ALA A 674 31.53 -18.56 8.32
N ALA A 675 32.02 -19.75 8.05
CA ALA A 675 31.35 -20.72 7.18
C ALA A 675 29.94 -21.01 7.71
N GLY A 676 28.96 -20.95 6.81
CA GLY A 676 27.55 -21.15 7.12
C GLY A 676 26.85 -19.99 7.83
N LEU A 677 27.54 -18.99 8.39
CA LEU A 677 26.94 -17.87 9.10
C LEU A 677 26.79 -16.66 8.18
N THR A 678 25.55 -16.21 8.03
CA THR A 678 25.19 -14.99 7.29
C THR A 678 24.50 -14.02 8.23
N LEU A 679 24.95 -12.78 8.26
CA LEU A 679 24.35 -11.69 9.04
C LEU A 679 23.98 -10.55 8.09
N TYR A 680 22.85 -9.89 8.34
CA TYR A 680 22.54 -8.64 7.68
C TYR A 680 21.95 -7.63 8.67
N SER A 681 22.19 -6.37 8.40
CA SER A 681 21.64 -5.25 9.15
C SER A 681 21.28 -4.14 8.20
N GLY A 682 20.14 -3.52 8.43
CA GLY A 682 19.70 -2.35 7.69
C GLY A 682 19.12 -1.31 8.65
N VAL A 683 19.58 -0.08 8.55
CA VAL A 683 19.10 1.05 9.35
C VAL A 683 18.72 2.19 8.42
N ASN A 684 17.57 2.80 8.67
CA ASN A 684 17.20 4.07 8.06
C ASN A 684 16.79 5.06 9.17
N LEU A 685 17.33 6.25 9.10
CA LEU A 685 16.97 7.40 9.95
C LEU A 685 16.33 8.46 9.04
N THR A 686 15.15 8.95 9.40
CA THR A 686 14.40 9.93 8.59
C THR A 686 13.95 11.10 9.45
N ASP A 687 14.21 12.29 8.96
CA ASP A 687 13.65 13.54 9.45
C ASP A 687 12.81 14.19 8.36
N SER A 688 11.54 14.42 8.63
CA SER A 688 10.58 14.97 7.66
C SER A 688 9.82 16.14 8.27
N GLN A 689 9.48 17.13 7.45
CA GLN A 689 8.74 18.29 7.90
C GLN A 689 7.83 18.87 6.82
N ILE A 690 6.57 19.12 7.17
CA ILE A 690 5.63 19.89 6.36
C ILE A 690 6.07 21.37 6.41
N LYS A 691 6.44 21.94 5.26
CA LYS A 691 6.90 23.33 5.12
C LYS A 691 5.79 24.27 4.71
N LYS A 692 4.77 23.77 4.02
CA LYS A 692 3.59 24.52 3.62
C LYS A 692 2.42 23.55 3.40
N ASN A 693 1.24 23.93 3.86
CA ASN A 693 0.00 23.19 3.65
C ASN A 693 -1.18 24.17 3.59
N SER A 694 -1.62 24.52 2.39
CA SER A 694 -2.73 25.47 2.21
C SER A 694 -4.09 24.87 2.58
N SER A 695 -4.23 23.55 2.46
CA SER A 695 -5.44 22.81 2.87
C SER A 695 -5.62 22.82 4.39
N ARG A 696 -4.51 22.74 5.13
CA ARG A 696 -4.50 22.70 6.61
C ARG A 696 -3.30 23.52 7.15
N PRO A 697 -3.36 24.85 7.12
CA PRO A 697 -2.21 25.72 7.44
C PRO A 697 -1.59 25.49 8.82
N TYR A 698 -2.38 25.07 9.80
CA TYR A 698 -1.98 24.77 11.16
C TYR A 698 -1.07 23.54 11.28
N THR A 699 -0.91 22.74 10.21
CA THR A 699 -0.04 21.54 10.22
C THR A 699 1.41 21.83 9.83
N VAL A 700 1.73 23.07 9.49
CA VAL A 700 3.11 23.47 9.14
C VAL A 700 4.03 23.26 10.34
N GLY A 701 5.18 22.63 10.11
CA GLY A 701 6.11 22.22 11.15
C GLY A 701 5.97 20.76 11.58
N ASN A 702 4.84 20.13 11.34
CA ASN A 702 4.59 18.73 11.66
C ASN A 702 5.38 17.76 10.75
N GLU A 703 5.52 16.51 11.20
CA GLU A 703 6.16 15.43 10.44
C GLU A 703 5.31 15.03 9.22
N SER A 704 5.94 14.52 8.17
CA SER A 704 5.20 13.90 7.04
C SER A 704 4.46 12.67 7.53
N PRO A 705 3.19 12.48 7.18
CA PRO A 705 2.44 11.28 7.56
C PRO A 705 3.04 10.01 6.95
N TYR A 706 2.72 8.85 7.54
CA TYR A 706 3.23 7.52 7.16
C TYR A 706 4.77 7.38 7.24
N THR A 707 5.46 8.31 7.86
CA THR A 707 6.92 8.34 7.95
C THR A 707 7.38 7.93 9.34
N ALA A 708 8.02 6.76 9.45
CA ALA A 708 8.69 6.37 10.68
C ALA A 708 10.02 7.12 10.83
N LYS A 709 10.31 7.65 12.03
CA LYS A 709 11.58 8.34 12.31
C LYS A 709 12.81 7.46 12.08
N TYR A 710 12.64 6.16 12.27
CA TYR A 710 13.69 5.18 12.01
C TYR A 710 13.09 3.80 11.73
N THR A 711 13.83 3.00 10.99
CA THR A 711 13.60 1.56 10.84
C THR A 711 14.92 0.81 11.04
N LEU A 712 14.85 -0.32 11.71
CA LEU A 712 15.97 -1.23 11.93
C LEU A 712 15.55 -2.63 11.47
N ASN A 713 16.35 -3.26 10.64
CA ASN A 713 16.19 -4.63 10.17
C ASN A 713 17.46 -5.40 10.53
N LEU A 714 17.33 -6.49 11.24
CA LEU A 714 18.43 -7.36 11.62
C LEU A 714 18.09 -8.79 11.22
N GLY A 715 19.05 -9.52 10.67
CA GLY A 715 18.87 -10.92 10.40
C GLY A 715 20.15 -11.73 10.57
N ALA A 716 19.96 -12.96 10.99
CA ALA A 716 21.02 -13.96 11.15
C ALA A 716 20.54 -15.30 10.60
N GLN A 717 21.37 -15.96 9.81
CA GLN A 717 21.15 -17.30 9.33
C GLN A 717 22.42 -18.14 9.54
N TYR A 718 22.24 -19.32 10.08
CA TYR A 718 23.31 -20.33 10.15
C TYR A 718 22.89 -21.59 9.40
N GLU A 719 23.74 -22.07 8.52
CA GLU A 719 23.53 -23.27 7.72
C GLU A 719 24.72 -24.22 7.90
N ALA A 720 24.45 -25.50 8.16
CA ALA A 720 25.44 -26.52 8.34
C ALA A 720 25.10 -27.81 7.59
N ALA A 721 26.10 -28.52 7.10
CA ALA A 721 25.92 -29.86 6.58
C ALA A 721 25.57 -30.81 7.75
N LEU A 722 24.51 -31.59 7.61
CA LEU A 722 24.08 -32.61 8.59
C LEU A 722 24.48 -34.01 8.15
N ALA A 723 24.46 -34.26 6.84
CA ALA A 723 24.88 -35.49 6.21
C ALA A 723 25.30 -35.26 4.76
N GLN A 724 25.78 -36.27 4.06
CA GLN A 724 26.01 -36.17 2.62
C GLN A 724 24.70 -35.82 1.91
N LYS A 725 24.70 -34.73 1.15
CA LYS A 725 23.55 -34.16 0.43
C LYS A 725 22.39 -33.67 1.32
N MET A 726 22.67 -33.40 2.59
CA MET A 726 21.66 -32.84 3.51
C MET A 726 22.24 -31.70 4.33
N SER A 727 21.59 -30.55 4.36
CA SER A 727 21.95 -29.44 5.24
C SER A 727 20.76 -29.02 6.11
N GLY A 728 21.09 -28.44 7.25
CA GLY A 728 20.11 -27.80 8.13
C GLY A 728 20.41 -26.33 8.25
N PHE A 729 19.35 -25.54 8.50
CA PHE A 729 19.51 -24.11 8.73
C PHE A 729 18.58 -23.61 9.84
N VAL A 730 19.03 -22.55 10.49
CA VAL A 730 18.23 -21.73 11.39
C VAL A 730 18.36 -20.27 10.97
N ARG A 731 17.25 -19.53 11.06
CA ARG A 731 17.19 -18.13 10.66
C ARG A 731 16.33 -17.34 11.65
N ALA A 732 16.77 -16.12 11.94
CA ALA A 732 16.05 -15.13 12.72
C ALA A 732 16.06 -13.79 11.98
N ASP A 733 14.89 -13.15 11.88
CA ASP A 733 14.70 -11.84 11.26
C ASP A 733 13.98 -10.94 12.25
N TYR A 734 14.60 -9.84 12.66
CA TYR A 734 14.00 -8.84 13.55
C TYR A 734 13.85 -7.51 12.83
N ARG A 735 12.65 -6.96 12.88
CA ARG A 735 12.36 -5.62 12.37
C ARG A 735 11.85 -4.74 13.50
N HIS A 736 12.41 -3.54 13.64
CA HIS A 736 11.92 -2.51 14.55
C HIS A 736 11.53 -1.25 13.76
N THR A 737 10.30 -0.80 13.96
CA THR A 737 9.75 0.40 13.29
C THR A 737 9.52 1.47 14.35
N GLY A 738 10.04 2.65 14.14
CA GLY A 738 9.85 3.81 15.00
C GLY A 738 8.42 4.32 15.04
N PRO A 739 8.12 5.23 15.96
CA PRO A 739 6.79 5.79 16.08
C PRO A 739 6.40 6.54 14.81
N THR A 740 5.10 6.45 14.44
CA THR A 740 4.60 6.93 13.15
C THR A 740 3.29 7.68 13.32
N TRP A 741 3.17 8.85 12.72
CA TRP A 741 1.93 9.54 12.47
C TRP A 741 1.35 9.14 11.12
N PHE A 742 0.03 8.93 11.04
CA PHE A 742 -0.67 8.62 9.79
C PHE A 742 -1.43 9.83 9.23
N HIS A 743 -1.34 10.97 9.88
CA HIS A 743 -2.07 12.19 9.53
C HIS A 743 -1.23 13.44 9.77
N THR A 744 -1.67 14.56 9.21
CA THR A 744 -0.96 15.83 9.27
C THR A 744 -1.20 16.60 10.57
N VAL A 745 -2.33 16.40 11.24
CA VAL A 745 -2.75 17.16 12.44
C VAL A 745 -1.91 16.84 13.67
N GLN A 746 -1.48 15.60 13.83
CA GLN A 746 -0.64 15.09 14.92
C GLN A 746 -1.27 15.35 16.31
N ASN A 747 -0.60 16.10 17.19
CA ASN A 747 -1.04 16.32 18.57
C ASN A 747 -1.86 17.61 18.78
N GLN A 748 -2.44 18.18 17.71
CA GLN A 748 -3.24 19.39 17.83
C GLN A 748 -4.70 19.10 18.18
N GLU A 749 -5.37 20.09 18.76
CA GLU A 749 -6.81 20.05 19.02
C GLU A 749 -7.59 20.58 17.82
N ARG A 750 -8.72 19.91 17.51
CA ARG A 750 -9.58 20.29 16.38
C ARG A 750 -11.05 20.23 16.74
N PRO A 751 -11.85 21.19 16.27
CA PRO A 751 -13.30 21.10 16.36
C PRO A 751 -13.81 19.92 15.52
N THR A 752 -14.91 19.33 15.92
CA THR A 752 -15.50 18.18 15.24
C THR A 752 -17.01 18.34 15.06
N LEU A 753 -17.62 17.48 14.26
CA LEU A 753 -19.08 17.43 14.09
C LEU A 753 -19.83 17.27 15.43
N PHE A 754 -19.16 16.73 16.47
CA PHE A 754 -19.75 16.62 17.81
C PHE A 754 -20.09 17.98 18.42
N THR A 755 -19.39 19.05 18.07
CA THR A 755 -19.76 20.40 18.51
C THR A 755 -21.04 20.92 17.87
N GLY A 756 -21.38 20.41 16.69
CA GLY A 756 -22.59 20.79 15.95
C GLY A 756 -23.77 19.82 16.11
N LEU A 757 -23.50 18.52 16.31
CA LEU A 757 -24.52 17.46 16.40
C LEU A 757 -25.29 17.47 17.72
N ILE A 758 -24.66 17.87 18.81
CA ILE A 758 -25.36 18.12 20.05
C ILE A 758 -25.59 19.63 20.15
N PRO A 759 -26.78 20.14 19.94
CA PRO A 759 -27.06 21.53 20.25
C PRO A 759 -26.72 21.71 21.73
N ILE A 760 -25.66 22.45 22.01
CA ILE A 760 -25.21 22.75 23.41
C ILE A 760 -26.35 23.35 24.20
N SER A 761 -27.32 23.99 23.52
CA SER A 761 -28.59 24.44 24.09
C SER A 761 -29.48 23.31 24.66
N ALA A 762 -29.32 22.07 24.19
CA ALA A 762 -30.05 20.92 24.72
C ALA A 762 -29.33 20.25 25.92
N VAL A 763 -28.05 20.57 26.13
CA VAL A 763 -27.20 19.99 27.18
C VAL A 763 -26.45 21.14 27.87
N ASN A 764 -27.18 22.01 28.54
CA ASN A 764 -26.74 23.26 29.15
C ASN A 764 -25.57 23.15 30.17
N PHE A 765 -25.12 21.94 30.47
CA PHE A 765 -24.02 21.72 31.40
C PHE A 765 -22.67 21.35 30.76
N LEU A 766 -22.63 21.21 29.45
CA LEU A 766 -21.40 20.88 28.73
C LEU A 766 -20.68 22.15 28.20
N PRO A 767 -19.36 22.27 28.40
CA PRO A 767 -18.59 23.38 27.84
C PRO A 767 -18.63 23.42 26.30
N ALA A 768 -18.47 24.60 25.70
CA ALA A 768 -18.41 24.77 24.26
C ALA A 768 -17.29 23.96 23.57
N SER A 769 -16.23 23.61 24.31
CA SER A 769 -15.12 22.77 23.84
C SER A 769 -15.42 21.26 23.85
N THR A 770 -16.62 20.84 24.28
CA THR A 770 -16.94 19.43 24.52
C THR A 770 -16.73 18.55 23.27
N GLY A 771 -17.02 19.07 22.09
CA GLY A 771 -16.82 18.38 20.82
C GLY A 771 -15.41 18.52 20.20
N THR A 772 -14.44 19.06 20.95
CA THR A 772 -13.06 19.20 20.46
C THR A 772 -12.29 17.90 20.61
N ALA A 773 -11.68 17.42 19.53
CA ALA A 773 -10.83 16.25 19.53
C ALA A 773 -9.35 16.60 19.74
N ARG A 774 -8.61 15.69 20.39
CA ARG A 774 -7.15 15.73 20.57
C ARG A 774 -6.53 14.47 19.96
N TYR A 775 -5.60 14.64 19.02
CA TYR A 775 -5.04 13.54 18.24
C TYR A 775 -3.68 13.02 18.76
N ASP A 776 -3.20 13.46 19.93
CA ASP A 776 -1.98 12.97 20.57
C ASP A 776 -2.01 11.45 20.85
N VAL A 777 -3.19 10.90 21.09
CA VAL A 777 -3.42 9.44 21.27
C VAL A 777 -3.46 8.63 19.97
N ALA A 778 -3.49 9.28 18.79
CA ALA A 778 -3.59 8.65 17.48
C ALA A 778 -2.22 8.29 16.84
N ARG A 779 -1.13 8.36 17.61
CA ARG A 779 0.20 8.01 17.15
C ARG A 779 0.48 6.52 17.37
N ARG A 780 0.83 5.80 16.31
CA ARG A 780 1.39 4.46 16.49
C ARG A 780 2.72 4.54 17.22
N LYS A 781 2.87 3.80 18.32
CA LYS A 781 4.14 3.65 19.05
C LYS A 781 5.13 2.79 18.26
N ALA A 782 6.41 2.88 18.64
CA ALA A 782 7.42 1.99 18.09
C ALA A 782 7.11 0.53 18.45
N PHE A 783 7.38 -0.38 17.53
CA PHE A 783 7.17 -1.81 17.72
C PHE A 783 8.22 -2.63 17.01
N GLY A 784 8.46 -3.84 17.52
CA GLY A 784 9.39 -4.80 16.93
C GLY A 784 8.71 -6.14 16.64
N LEU A 785 9.02 -6.72 15.49
CA LEU A 785 8.55 -8.04 15.07
C LEU A 785 9.75 -8.97 14.93
N LEU A 786 9.61 -10.21 15.41
CA LEU A 786 10.62 -11.26 15.29
C LEU A 786 10.03 -12.44 14.53
N ASP A 787 10.68 -12.82 13.44
CA ASP A 787 10.36 -14.01 12.67
C ASP A 787 11.49 -15.03 12.84
N LEU A 788 11.11 -16.30 13.00
CA LEU A 788 12.04 -17.43 13.17
C LEU A 788 11.73 -18.51 12.14
N ARG A 789 12.75 -19.15 11.60
CA ARG A 789 12.60 -20.31 10.72
C ARG A 789 13.73 -21.29 10.92
N ALA A 790 13.44 -22.59 10.96
CA ALA A 790 14.41 -23.65 10.99
C ALA A 790 13.98 -24.75 10.04
N GLY A 791 14.93 -25.38 9.37
CA GLY A 791 14.60 -26.42 8.41
C GLY A 791 15.77 -27.28 8.02
N ILE A 792 15.44 -28.34 7.33
CA ILE A 792 16.38 -29.27 6.70
C ILE A 792 16.08 -29.37 5.22
N GLN A 793 17.11 -29.59 4.42
CA GLN A 793 16.97 -29.72 2.97
C GLN A 793 17.91 -30.80 2.44
N GLY A 794 17.43 -31.53 1.46
CA GLY A 794 18.23 -32.42 0.59
C GLY A 794 18.34 -31.82 -0.81
N ASP A 795 18.86 -32.59 -1.76
CA ASP A 795 19.03 -32.14 -3.16
C ASP A 795 17.68 -31.76 -3.82
N LYS A 796 16.62 -32.53 -3.51
CA LYS A 796 15.31 -32.42 -4.19
C LYS A 796 14.13 -32.11 -3.26
N TRP A 797 14.36 -31.88 -1.99
CA TRP A 797 13.30 -31.62 -1.02
C TRP A 797 13.77 -30.69 0.11
N ASN A 798 12.84 -30.03 0.72
CA ASN A 798 13.04 -29.27 1.95
C ASN A 798 11.82 -29.38 2.86
N VAL A 799 12.08 -29.31 4.17
CA VAL A 799 11.05 -29.19 5.21
C VAL A 799 11.50 -28.14 6.21
N SER A 800 10.61 -27.27 6.62
CA SER A 800 10.90 -26.24 7.62
C SER A 800 9.71 -25.98 8.53
N VAL A 801 10.01 -25.53 9.74
CA VAL A 801 9.07 -24.91 10.66
C VAL A 801 9.33 -23.41 10.67
N PHE A 802 8.28 -22.60 10.77
CA PHE A 802 8.42 -21.17 10.80
C PHE A 802 7.45 -20.52 11.79
N GLY A 803 7.86 -19.38 12.30
CA GLY A 803 7.02 -18.50 13.10
C GLY A 803 7.20 -17.06 12.62
N LYS A 804 6.12 -16.37 12.31
CA LYS A 804 6.08 -14.92 12.03
C LYS A 804 5.49 -14.22 13.23
N ASN A 805 6.02 -13.04 13.59
CA ASN A 805 5.64 -12.32 14.81
C ASN A 805 5.58 -13.24 16.05
N VAL A 806 6.65 -14.02 16.29
CA VAL A 806 6.67 -15.06 17.34
C VAL A 806 6.47 -14.50 18.74
N LEU A 807 6.78 -13.21 18.94
CA LEU A 807 6.54 -12.50 20.20
C LEU A 807 5.09 -12.08 20.39
N ASP A 808 4.23 -12.38 19.44
CA ASP A 808 2.80 -12.03 19.43
C ASP A 808 2.53 -10.55 19.70
N LYS A 809 3.33 -9.69 19.10
CA LYS A 809 3.21 -8.26 19.30
C LYS A 809 1.95 -7.73 18.62
N SER A 810 1.03 -7.19 19.40
CA SER A 810 -0.10 -6.42 18.88
C SER A 810 0.35 -4.99 18.56
N TYR A 811 -0.08 -4.50 17.40
CA TYR A 811 0.22 -3.14 16.93
C TYR A 811 -0.83 -2.69 15.91
N PRO A 812 -1.14 -1.39 15.81
CA PRO A 812 -1.94 -0.88 14.71
C PRO A 812 -1.14 -0.97 13.41
N ASN A 813 -1.70 -1.62 12.37
CA ASN A 813 -1.13 -1.58 11.03
C ASN A 813 -1.23 -0.16 10.46
N GLU A 814 -2.41 0.43 10.61
CA GLU A 814 -2.73 1.78 10.14
C GLU A 814 -3.69 2.47 11.10
N VAL A 815 -3.59 3.79 11.16
CA VAL A 815 -4.51 4.66 11.90
C VAL A 815 -4.96 5.75 10.93
N ILE A 816 -6.17 5.63 10.40
CA ILE A 816 -6.74 6.56 9.44
C ILE A 816 -7.58 7.59 10.19
N PRO A 817 -7.15 8.85 10.35
CA PRO A 817 -7.95 9.82 11.08
C PRO A 817 -9.07 10.38 10.22
N ALA A 818 -10.23 10.50 10.85
CA ALA A 818 -11.35 11.29 10.38
C ALA A 818 -11.42 12.55 11.27
N ILE A 819 -10.67 13.57 10.91
CA ILE A 819 -10.32 14.68 11.81
C ILE A 819 -11.55 15.46 12.24
N GLU A 820 -12.41 15.82 11.30
CA GLU A 820 -13.62 16.57 11.57
C GLU A 820 -14.71 15.71 12.23
N PHE A 821 -14.55 14.39 12.19
CA PHE A 821 -15.41 13.44 12.88
C PHE A 821 -15.01 13.24 14.36
N GLY A 822 -13.76 13.51 14.71
CA GLY A 822 -13.27 13.40 16.09
C GLY A 822 -12.73 12.03 16.48
N GLY A 823 -12.31 11.24 15.50
CA GLY A 823 -11.77 9.91 15.71
C GLY A 823 -10.84 9.42 14.62
N SER A 824 -10.47 8.16 14.71
CA SER A 824 -9.67 7.44 13.71
C SER A 824 -10.25 6.06 13.46
N PHE A 825 -9.98 5.53 12.27
CA PHE A 825 -10.23 4.13 11.94
C PHE A 825 -8.92 3.36 12.03
N ILE A 826 -8.89 2.33 12.85
CA ILE A 826 -7.67 1.61 13.23
C ILE A 826 -7.76 0.19 12.68
N SER A 827 -6.80 -0.21 11.86
CA SER A 827 -6.64 -1.59 11.43
C SER A 827 -5.57 -2.29 12.25
N PRO A 828 -5.80 -3.56 12.65
CA PRO A 828 -4.80 -4.34 13.37
C PRO A 828 -3.66 -4.79 12.46
N GLY A 829 -2.48 -4.93 13.02
CA GLY A 829 -1.38 -5.66 12.41
C GLY A 829 -1.59 -7.17 12.49
N ALA A 830 -0.88 -7.90 11.63
CA ALA A 830 -0.93 -9.37 11.65
C ALA A 830 -0.43 -9.94 12.99
N GLY A 831 -1.19 -10.82 13.57
CA GLY A 831 -0.83 -11.58 14.76
C GLY A 831 0.24 -12.64 14.50
N ARG A 832 0.49 -13.50 15.50
CA ARG A 832 1.46 -14.59 15.38
C ARG A 832 0.98 -15.69 14.43
N VAL A 833 1.84 -16.03 13.45
CA VAL A 833 1.65 -17.18 12.56
C VAL A 833 2.72 -18.21 12.85
N VAL A 834 2.33 -19.45 13.12
CA VAL A 834 3.26 -20.59 13.30
C VAL A 834 2.83 -21.71 12.37
N GLY A 835 3.76 -22.25 11.62
CA GLY A 835 3.44 -23.25 10.61
C GLY A 835 4.62 -24.14 10.22
N VAL A 836 4.31 -25.06 9.32
CA VAL A 836 5.23 -25.97 8.67
C VAL A 836 5.15 -25.80 7.17
N GLU A 837 6.26 -25.99 6.48
CA GLU A 837 6.35 -25.95 5.03
C GLU A 837 7.17 -27.12 4.52
N ALA A 838 6.73 -27.74 3.45
CA ALA A 838 7.46 -28.77 2.73
C ALA A 838 7.53 -28.42 1.24
N GLY A 839 8.64 -28.72 0.61
CA GLY A 839 8.86 -28.47 -0.82
C GLY A 839 9.60 -29.61 -1.50
N ILE A 840 9.33 -29.76 -2.80
CA ILE A 840 10.04 -30.68 -3.68
C ILE A 840 10.54 -29.96 -4.92
N LYS A 841 11.64 -30.44 -5.50
CA LYS A 841 12.24 -29.96 -6.76
C LYS A 841 12.65 -31.15 -7.63
N PHE A 842 12.57 -31.03 -8.92
CA PHE A 842 13.01 -32.04 -9.88
C PHE A 842 13.63 -31.46 -11.13
#